data_9df73ae3164db804219adeb2f2920517
#
_entry.id   9df73ae3164db804219adeb2f2920517
#
_cell.length_a   1.000
_cell.length_b   1.000
_cell.length_c   1.000
_cell.angle_alpha   90.00
_cell.angle_beta   90.00
_cell.angle_gamma   90.00
#
_symmetry.space_group_name_H-M   'P 1'
#
loop_
_entity.id
_entity.type
_entity.pdbx_description
1 polymer ?
#
loop_
_entity_poly.entity_id
_entity_poly.type
_entity_poly.pdbx_seq_one_letter_code
_entity_poly.pdbx_strand_id
1 'polypeptide(L)'
;MRFFTAFFLLVCLAWAQEEPASAAASPAPAATKPAPLAPTIVTDSLIATLPMTPPDPYEELEKIPSAHFQNLVVRAERARKAAADTKLSKDARDFALAASYFYSESWDSAYAAYDSLRSRDTLLEKNVVLRMAKARFMQGDFVQMRKTLALGAKFATDAAFDKSASRMRIEAAMADSTLTDHAHADSLKVFLDKYPKGDDAAALRYRYAMYLEQFKQLKQAKRLYMQLLTSATAYRDSAFAAIRRLRKVKGAPENLNEKVAYAKMACAKDDAGSCLALLDSIRILDSLQVAQKPELAVAPPEDSLQKLLPPSTLDMGTRITLWEKRAVALRTLKREKESIAQFKFLLDSVEARPLWMQSTLRLYRNDAKTYAKEIKTMDSLLQEVNRYSKENANNLWVRGFEYEQKELYDSAIVCFRTLADKKFKNNIKRQWAKFRIGFIYFKQEKWNEAVTAFIDATKDPFLWSGSGARMFLGDAYLKLGKDSLAREAYLDCIRDFPLAYYAHRSRLKLVENKLMDEGKVPFAHGVAMSPEETLAWIRASQKGVKADTATYNRDRYQRIRNLFLYGFADEAFALYDEARKKNYKRLDFLYEYGMLFYEVGETAAGYRLARQFQNNIDRRRLMSPPISVLHYLYPIPFTEQVKFHSGERIDPFFVYSVMRQESIFNFQIASPVGACGLLQVMPATGKMLAEKEGIAEWFDPQMLFNPYMNIRLGIRYLVDLKAEYSDDYMYVLGNYNAGPKPTKRWQAAGEGKPWDLRAEEISYWETRDYVKRVMGNYWIYQEIYDGL
;
A
#
# COMPACT_ATOMS: atom_id res chain seq x y z
N MET A 1 -3.67 -10.30 -7.45
CA MET A 1 -3.75 -9.70 -6.11
C MET A 1 -2.43 -9.69 -5.32
N ARG A 2 -1.56 -10.68 -5.45
CA ARG A 2 -0.21 -10.66 -4.84
C ARG A 2 0.78 -9.67 -5.48
N PHE A 3 0.51 -9.15 -6.67
CA PHE A 3 1.38 -8.21 -7.38
C PHE A 3 1.20 -6.73 -6.98
N PHE A 4 0.06 -6.34 -6.43
CA PHE A 4 -0.17 -4.95 -6.00
C PHE A 4 0.52 -4.63 -4.66
N THR A 5 0.60 -5.60 -3.77
CA THR A 5 1.26 -5.43 -2.46
C THR A 5 2.80 -5.46 -2.58
N ALA A 6 3.35 -6.23 -3.51
CA ALA A 6 4.80 -6.29 -3.73
C ALA A 6 5.35 -5.06 -4.45
N PHE A 7 4.57 -4.43 -5.33
CA PHE A 7 4.97 -3.19 -6.00
C PHE A 7 4.96 -1.99 -5.05
N PHE A 8 4.01 -1.95 -4.11
CA PHE A 8 3.94 -0.90 -3.09
C PHE A 8 5.08 -1.00 -2.05
N LEU A 9 5.49 -2.21 -1.68
CA LEU A 9 6.61 -2.42 -0.74
C LEU A 9 7.98 -2.13 -1.37
N LEU A 10 8.16 -2.36 -2.67
CA LEU A 10 9.44 -2.11 -3.36
C LEU A 10 9.69 -0.61 -3.62
N VAL A 11 8.65 0.20 -3.74
CA VAL A 11 8.76 1.65 -3.98
C VAL A 11 9.00 2.41 -2.68
N CYS A 12 8.45 1.96 -1.54
CA CYS A 12 8.73 2.58 -0.23
C CYS A 12 10.18 2.35 0.26
N LEU A 13 10.90 1.37 -0.27
CA LEU A 13 12.30 1.09 0.10
C LEU A 13 13.33 1.88 -0.73
N ALA A 14 12.93 2.50 -1.84
CA ALA A 14 13.84 3.21 -2.74
C ALA A 14 14.01 4.71 -2.41
N TRP A 15 13.22 5.28 -1.50
CA TRP A 15 13.21 6.72 -1.23
C TRP A 15 13.88 7.15 0.09
N ALA A 16 14.54 6.25 0.78
CA ALA A 16 15.28 6.56 2.01
C ALA A 16 16.77 6.89 1.78
N GLN A 17 17.20 7.20 0.54
CA GLN A 17 18.61 7.46 0.24
C GLN A 17 18.76 8.62 -0.75
N GLU A 18 18.81 9.83 -0.22
CA GLU A 18 19.67 10.92 -0.72
C GLU A 18 19.87 11.95 0.41
N GLU A 19 20.92 11.78 1.18
CA GLU A 19 21.53 12.89 1.91
C GLU A 19 22.71 13.42 1.10
N PRO A 20 22.84 14.74 0.89
CA PRO A 20 24.03 15.33 0.30
C PRO A 20 25.17 15.43 1.33
N ALA A 21 26.38 15.20 0.85
CA ALA A 21 27.61 15.24 1.62
C ALA A 21 27.99 16.65 2.08
N SER A 22 28.46 16.69 3.32
CA SER A 22 29.43 17.61 3.93
C SER A 22 29.22 19.11 3.88
N ALA A 23 28.92 19.68 5.05
CA ALA A 23 29.54 20.91 5.53
C ALA A 23 29.79 20.81 7.06
N ALA A 24 30.95 21.21 7.46
CA ALA A 24 31.47 21.08 8.83
C ALA A 24 30.59 21.77 9.87
N ALA A 25 30.32 21.07 10.97
CA ALA A 25 29.55 21.57 12.07
C ALA A 25 30.42 22.42 13.02
N SER A 26 29.97 23.64 13.26
CA SER A 26 30.30 24.38 14.48
C SER A 26 29.31 24.01 15.59
N PRO A 27 29.68 24.01 16.87
CA PRO A 27 28.83 23.47 17.93
C PRO A 27 27.64 24.39 18.22
N ALA A 28 26.45 23.82 18.27
CA ALA A 28 25.22 24.50 18.64
C ALA A 28 25.17 24.81 20.14
N PRO A 29 24.57 25.94 20.54
CA PRO A 29 24.36 26.28 21.95
C PRO A 29 23.26 25.41 22.56
N ALA A 30 23.40 25.17 23.87
CA ALA A 30 22.54 24.35 24.69
C ALA A 30 21.06 24.74 24.56
N ALA A 31 20.22 23.72 24.23
CA ALA A 31 18.78 23.89 24.15
C ALA A 31 18.19 24.12 25.54
N THR A 32 17.59 25.27 25.73
CA THR A 32 16.69 25.55 26.85
C THR A 32 15.40 24.77 26.70
N LYS A 33 14.98 24.10 27.79
CA LYS A 33 13.72 23.35 27.89
C LYS A 33 12.52 24.25 27.51
N PRO A 34 11.58 23.83 26.69
CA PRO A 34 10.30 24.53 26.59
C PRO A 34 9.48 24.30 27.88
N ALA A 35 8.95 25.39 28.42
CA ALA A 35 8.05 25.36 29.56
C ALA A 35 6.70 24.68 29.21
N PRO A 36 6.00 24.07 30.19
CA PRO A 36 4.70 23.45 29.94
C PRO A 36 3.66 24.49 29.57
N LEU A 37 2.95 24.30 28.47
CA LEU A 37 1.81 25.13 28.05
C LEU A 37 0.67 24.99 29.08
N ALA A 38 0.51 25.97 29.92
CA ALA A 38 -0.69 26.18 30.72
C ALA A 38 -1.81 26.74 29.83
N PRO A 39 -3.09 26.43 30.06
CA PRO A 39 -4.19 27.00 29.27
C PRO A 39 -4.29 28.51 29.56
N THR A 40 -3.98 29.31 28.55
CA THR A 40 -4.15 30.77 28.61
C THR A 40 -5.63 31.09 28.40
N ILE A 41 -6.26 31.60 29.46
CA ILE A 41 -7.57 32.24 29.35
C ILE A 41 -7.34 33.56 28.59
N VAL A 42 -7.90 33.69 27.44
CA VAL A 42 -7.91 34.93 26.65
C VAL A 42 -9.01 35.84 27.20
N THR A 43 -8.61 36.94 27.78
CA THR A 43 -9.54 38.03 28.19
C THR A 43 -9.85 38.91 26.99
N ASP A 44 -11.15 39.19 26.84
CA ASP A 44 -11.70 40.12 25.86
C ASP A 44 -11.10 41.55 25.95
N SER A 45 -10.43 41.95 24.87
CA SER A 45 -10.46 43.33 24.38
C SER A 45 -9.53 43.52 23.18
N LEU A 46 -10.08 43.35 21.97
CA LEU A 46 -9.70 44.10 20.74
C LEU A 46 -10.54 43.55 19.56
N ILE A 47 -11.81 43.96 19.54
CA ILE A 47 -12.66 43.76 18.36
C ILE A 47 -12.82 45.12 17.71
N ALA A 48 -12.21 45.32 16.56
CA ALA A 48 -12.69 46.30 15.58
C ALA A 48 -12.20 45.95 14.19
N THR A 49 -13.20 45.62 13.34
CA THR A 49 -13.26 45.84 11.89
C THR A 49 -12.36 45.01 10.98
N LEU A 50 -12.81 43.76 10.70
CA LEU A 50 -12.68 43.07 9.40
C LEU A 50 -13.80 41.98 9.38
N PRO A 51 -14.34 41.58 8.20
CA PRO A 51 -15.28 40.47 8.17
C PRO A 51 -14.52 39.21 8.54
N MET A 52 -14.52 38.85 9.81
CA MET A 52 -13.83 37.66 10.31
C MET A 52 -14.59 36.42 9.89
N THR A 53 -14.00 35.66 8.96
CA THR A 53 -14.26 34.21 8.97
C THR A 53 -14.01 33.74 10.40
N PRO A 54 -14.92 32.97 11.01
CA PRO A 54 -14.69 32.45 12.36
C PRO A 54 -13.36 31.71 12.37
N PRO A 55 -12.55 31.86 13.43
CA PRO A 55 -11.27 31.18 13.50
C PRO A 55 -11.47 29.68 13.31
N ASP A 56 -10.61 29.05 12.52
CA ASP A 56 -10.67 27.61 12.26
C ASP A 56 -10.49 26.87 13.60
N PRO A 57 -11.51 26.14 14.09
CA PRO A 57 -11.42 25.46 15.38
C PRO A 57 -10.40 24.33 15.41
N TYR A 58 -9.82 23.97 14.25
CA TYR A 58 -8.85 22.87 14.09
C TYR A 58 -7.42 23.37 13.90
N GLU A 59 -7.16 24.69 13.84
CA GLU A 59 -5.85 25.28 13.55
C GLU A 59 -4.74 24.75 14.48
N GLU A 60 -5.02 24.63 15.78
CA GLU A 60 -4.04 24.08 16.73
C GLU A 60 -3.74 22.58 16.47
N LEU A 61 -4.71 21.82 15.98
CA LEU A 61 -4.50 20.42 15.59
C LEU A 61 -3.74 20.31 14.27
N GLU A 62 -3.91 21.27 13.37
CA GLU A 62 -3.18 21.36 12.10
C GLU A 62 -1.68 21.59 12.31
N LYS A 63 -1.30 22.32 13.37
CA LYS A 63 0.09 22.62 13.72
C LYS A 63 0.84 21.43 14.34
N ILE A 64 0.15 20.36 14.76
CA ILE A 64 0.80 19.18 15.35
C ILE A 64 1.67 18.48 14.29
N PRO A 65 2.97 18.25 14.55
CA PRO A 65 3.84 17.53 13.64
C PRO A 65 3.28 16.15 13.28
N SER A 66 3.26 15.81 12.01
CA SER A 66 2.65 14.57 11.51
C SER A 66 3.22 13.30 12.13
N ALA A 67 4.50 13.29 12.50
CA ALA A 67 5.15 12.18 13.19
C ALA A 67 4.55 11.91 14.59
N HIS A 68 4.00 12.93 15.23
CA HIS A 68 3.41 12.86 16.59
C HIS A 68 1.88 12.74 16.54
N PHE A 69 1.25 13.05 15.42
CA PHE A 69 -0.20 13.12 15.30
C PHE A 69 -0.90 11.84 15.77
N GLN A 70 -0.45 10.67 15.36
CA GLN A 70 -1.05 9.38 15.74
C GLN A 70 -1.03 9.17 17.26
N ASN A 71 0.05 9.55 17.92
CA ASN A 71 0.17 9.40 19.38
C ASN A 71 -0.59 10.50 20.13
N LEU A 72 -0.31 11.78 19.83
CA LEU A 72 -0.84 12.90 20.59
C LEU A 72 -2.34 13.13 20.34
N VAL A 73 -2.81 12.98 19.12
CA VAL A 73 -4.23 13.22 18.81
C VAL A 73 -5.02 11.92 18.86
N VAL A 74 -4.72 10.96 17.96
CA VAL A 74 -5.56 9.77 17.84
C VAL A 74 -5.54 8.90 19.10
N ARG A 75 -4.35 8.57 19.61
CA ARG A 75 -4.23 7.65 20.77
C ARG A 75 -4.53 8.37 22.09
N ALA A 76 -4.05 9.61 22.26
CA ALA A 76 -4.31 10.35 23.51
C ALA A 76 -5.78 10.75 23.62
N GLU A 77 -6.41 11.23 22.55
CA GLU A 77 -7.83 11.57 22.55
C GLU A 77 -8.71 10.34 22.78
N ARG A 78 -8.43 9.23 22.14
CA ARG A 78 -9.09 7.95 22.41
C ARG A 78 -9.01 7.58 23.89
N ALA A 79 -7.81 7.65 24.45
CA ALA A 79 -7.58 7.33 25.84
C ALA A 79 -8.35 8.29 26.77
N ARG A 80 -8.39 9.60 26.47
CA ARG A 80 -9.19 10.57 27.24
C ARG A 80 -10.70 10.26 27.16
N LYS A 81 -11.21 9.96 25.97
CA LYS A 81 -12.63 9.56 25.79
C LYS A 81 -12.94 8.30 26.59
N ALA A 82 -12.08 7.28 26.52
CA ALA A 82 -12.27 6.05 27.30
C ALA A 82 -12.17 6.29 28.81
N ALA A 83 -11.29 7.18 29.26
CA ALA A 83 -11.19 7.55 30.68
C ALA A 83 -12.45 8.26 31.20
N ALA A 84 -13.13 9.00 30.36
CA ALA A 84 -14.38 9.72 30.69
C ALA A 84 -15.65 8.85 30.51
N ASP A 85 -15.56 7.71 29.84
CA ASP A 85 -16.73 6.85 29.56
C ASP A 85 -17.20 6.10 30.81
N THR A 86 -18.30 6.56 31.39
CA THR A 86 -18.90 5.94 32.59
C THR A 86 -19.45 4.54 32.39
N LYS A 87 -19.63 4.10 31.12
CA LYS A 87 -20.04 2.74 30.79
C LYS A 87 -18.90 1.72 30.91
N LEU A 88 -17.65 2.19 30.93
CA LEU A 88 -16.48 1.35 31.18
C LEU A 88 -16.27 1.09 32.67
N SER A 89 -15.65 -0.04 32.99
CA SER A 89 -15.25 -0.33 34.38
C SER A 89 -14.26 0.72 34.91
N LYS A 90 -14.18 0.85 36.23
CA LYS A 90 -13.23 1.78 36.85
C LYS A 90 -11.80 1.49 36.41
N ASP A 91 -11.40 0.22 36.41
CA ASP A 91 -10.04 -0.17 36.01
C ASP A 91 -9.77 0.22 34.53
N ALA A 92 -10.74 -0.01 33.64
CA ALA A 92 -10.61 0.40 32.23
C ALA A 92 -10.40 1.91 32.08
N ARG A 93 -11.13 2.71 32.83
CA ARG A 93 -10.98 4.17 32.83
C ARG A 93 -9.63 4.61 33.39
N ASP A 94 -9.21 4.01 34.50
CA ASP A 94 -7.93 4.32 35.15
C ASP A 94 -6.76 3.98 34.20
N PHE A 95 -6.79 2.82 33.51
CA PHE A 95 -5.80 2.46 32.49
C PHE A 95 -5.82 3.42 31.31
N ALA A 96 -6.99 3.81 30.84
CA ALA A 96 -7.15 4.77 29.77
C ALA A 96 -6.60 6.15 30.17
N LEU A 97 -6.80 6.57 31.41
CA LEU A 97 -6.23 7.82 31.93
C LEU A 97 -4.70 7.78 31.96
N ALA A 98 -4.11 6.68 32.45
CA ALA A 98 -2.66 6.50 32.43
C ALA A 98 -2.11 6.53 30.98
N ALA A 99 -2.82 5.91 30.04
CA ALA A 99 -2.47 5.94 28.63
C ALA A 99 -2.60 7.35 28.04
N SER A 100 -3.58 8.13 28.45
CA SER A 100 -3.73 9.52 27.97
C SER A 100 -2.53 10.37 28.38
N TYR A 101 -2.04 10.23 29.61
CA TYR A 101 -0.82 10.90 30.04
C TYR A 101 0.40 10.43 29.25
N PHE A 102 0.51 9.11 29.02
CA PHE A 102 1.62 8.54 28.27
C PHE A 102 1.69 9.06 26.82
N TYR A 103 0.58 9.05 26.11
CA TYR A 103 0.52 9.52 24.74
C TYR A 103 0.56 11.04 24.60
N SER A 104 0.22 11.79 25.66
CA SER A 104 0.40 13.24 25.72
C SER A 104 1.78 13.65 26.25
N GLU A 105 2.72 12.70 26.38
CA GLU A 105 4.10 12.91 26.85
C GLU A 105 4.22 13.51 28.26
N SER A 106 3.15 13.41 29.06
CA SER A 106 3.14 13.78 30.47
C SER A 106 3.76 12.65 31.30
N TRP A 107 5.09 12.46 31.16
CA TRP A 107 5.80 11.27 31.59
C TRP A 107 5.71 10.97 33.08
N ASP A 108 5.79 11.99 33.96
CA ASP A 108 5.66 11.79 35.42
C ASP A 108 4.25 11.36 35.80
N SER A 109 3.23 12.01 35.25
CA SER A 109 1.83 11.64 35.47
C SER A 109 1.54 10.23 34.93
N ALA A 110 2.09 9.89 33.75
CA ALA A 110 1.97 8.56 33.17
C ALA A 110 2.62 7.50 34.08
N TYR A 111 3.85 7.77 34.57
CA TYR A 111 4.54 6.88 35.49
C TYR A 111 3.73 6.61 36.74
N ALA A 112 3.30 7.68 37.43
CA ALA A 112 2.54 7.59 38.68
C ALA A 112 1.20 6.85 38.48
N ALA A 113 0.48 7.17 37.42
CA ALA A 113 -0.78 6.50 37.09
C ALA A 113 -0.57 5.00 36.82
N TYR A 114 0.39 4.63 35.99
CA TYR A 114 0.69 3.21 35.72
C TYR A 114 1.21 2.49 36.98
N ASP A 115 1.99 3.10 37.84
CA ASP A 115 2.48 2.48 39.09
C ASP A 115 1.33 2.10 40.02
N SER A 116 0.31 2.97 40.14
CA SER A 116 -0.91 2.69 40.90
C SER A 116 -1.76 1.54 40.36
N LEU A 117 -1.58 1.21 39.06
CA LEU A 117 -2.34 0.18 38.33
C LEU A 117 -1.58 -1.13 38.19
N ARG A 118 -0.30 -1.15 38.52
CA ARG A 118 0.62 -2.26 38.20
C ARG A 118 0.15 -3.62 38.71
N SER A 119 -0.43 -3.67 39.91
CA SER A 119 -0.90 -4.92 40.53
C SER A 119 -2.37 -5.24 40.27
N ARG A 120 -3.13 -4.34 39.63
CA ARG A 120 -4.58 -4.52 39.45
C ARG A 120 -4.94 -5.55 38.39
N ASP A 121 -4.14 -5.63 37.30
CA ASP A 121 -4.31 -6.62 36.23
C ASP A 121 -3.00 -7.38 36.03
N THR A 122 -2.96 -8.61 36.49
CA THR A 122 -1.76 -9.46 36.40
C THR A 122 -1.36 -9.77 34.95
N LEU A 123 -2.30 -9.77 34.01
CA LEU A 123 -2.04 -10.01 32.60
C LEU A 123 -1.41 -8.79 31.91
N LEU A 124 -1.67 -7.60 32.41
CA LEU A 124 -1.14 -6.34 31.89
C LEU A 124 0.10 -5.85 32.65
N GLU A 125 0.42 -6.42 33.81
CA GLU A 125 1.51 -5.94 34.66
C GLU A 125 2.84 -5.79 33.91
N LYS A 126 3.20 -6.77 33.08
CA LYS A 126 4.41 -6.70 32.24
C LYS A 126 4.41 -5.50 31.29
N ASN A 127 3.26 -5.20 30.68
CA ASN A 127 3.11 -4.08 29.75
C ASN A 127 3.14 -2.75 30.49
N VAL A 128 2.53 -2.69 31.66
CA VAL A 128 2.58 -1.53 32.57
C VAL A 128 4.02 -1.21 32.96
N VAL A 129 4.79 -2.21 33.40
CA VAL A 129 6.21 -2.04 33.74
C VAL A 129 7.00 -1.51 32.54
N LEU A 130 6.77 -2.01 31.35
CA LEU A 130 7.41 -1.51 30.14
C LEU A 130 7.05 -0.06 29.82
N ARG A 131 5.77 0.34 30.01
CA ARG A 131 5.32 1.73 29.83
C ARG A 131 5.94 2.68 30.86
N MET A 132 5.97 2.27 32.13
CA MET A 132 6.65 3.02 33.19
C MET A 132 8.14 3.21 32.89
N ALA A 133 8.82 2.14 32.50
CA ALA A 133 10.22 2.19 32.08
C ALA A 133 10.44 3.09 30.87
N LYS A 134 9.55 3.03 29.89
CA LYS A 134 9.61 3.90 28.70
C LYS A 134 9.40 5.37 29.06
N ALA A 135 8.49 5.69 29.98
CA ALA A 135 8.29 7.06 30.45
C ALA A 135 9.60 7.62 31.09
N ARG A 136 10.29 6.85 31.92
CA ARG A 136 11.58 7.26 32.52
C ARG A 136 12.69 7.35 31.44
N PHE A 137 12.70 6.43 30.49
CA PHE A 137 13.62 6.50 29.36
C PHE A 137 13.47 7.81 28.56
N MET A 138 12.23 8.22 28.27
CA MET A 138 11.94 9.44 27.51
C MET A 138 12.35 10.71 28.25
N GLN A 139 12.41 10.66 29.57
CA GLN A 139 12.94 11.76 30.43
C GLN A 139 14.48 11.75 30.54
N GLY A 140 15.16 10.74 29.98
CA GLY A 140 16.61 10.57 30.16
C GLY A 140 17.02 10.02 31.55
N ASP A 141 16.05 9.63 32.38
CA ASP A 141 16.32 9.02 33.70
C ASP A 141 16.57 7.50 33.54
N PHE A 142 17.75 7.18 33.06
CA PHE A 142 18.14 5.78 32.80
C PHE A 142 18.34 4.97 34.08
N VAL A 143 18.61 5.63 35.21
CA VAL A 143 18.74 4.98 36.53
C VAL A 143 17.38 4.47 36.99
N GLN A 144 16.38 5.34 37.01
CA GLN A 144 15.03 4.95 37.40
C GLN A 144 14.39 4.00 36.37
N MET A 145 14.69 4.16 35.09
CA MET A 145 14.27 3.19 34.04
C MET A 145 14.78 1.78 34.35
N ARG A 146 16.07 1.62 34.71
CA ARG A 146 16.64 0.31 35.08
C ARG A 146 15.98 -0.26 36.35
N LYS A 147 15.75 0.57 37.39
CA LYS A 147 15.02 0.16 38.60
C LYS A 147 13.60 -0.29 38.26
N THR A 148 12.90 0.45 37.40
CA THR A 148 11.54 0.10 36.95
C THR A 148 11.52 -1.24 36.19
N LEU A 149 12.46 -1.49 35.30
CA LEU A 149 12.56 -2.77 34.58
C LEU A 149 12.85 -3.93 35.55
N ALA A 150 13.52 -3.69 36.69
CA ALA A 150 13.75 -4.71 37.71
C ALA A 150 12.45 -5.16 38.40
N LEU A 151 11.41 -4.30 38.46
CA LEU A 151 10.08 -4.68 38.96
C LEU A 151 9.45 -5.80 38.13
N GLY A 152 9.84 -5.90 36.86
CA GLY A 152 9.41 -6.93 35.91
C GLY A 152 10.28 -8.18 35.92
N ALA A 153 11.19 -8.38 36.84
CA ALA A 153 12.11 -9.53 36.90
C ALA A 153 11.42 -10.91 36.82
N LYS A 154 10.22 -11.03 37.39
CA LYS A 154 9.38 -12.23 37.31
C LYS A 154 8.93 -12.56 35.86
N PHE A 155 8.99 -11.61 34.94
CA PHE A 155 8.66 -11.78 33.53
C PHE A 155 9.90 -12.03 32.64
N ALA A 156 11.05 -12.25 33.21
CA ALA A 156 12.31 -12.47 32.45
C ALA A 156 12.24 -13.69 31.53
N THR A 157 11.36 -14.65 31.81
CA THR A 157 11.12 -15.81 30.93
C THR A 157 10.11 -15.53 29.80
N ASP A 158 9.37 -14.40 29.86
CA ASP A 158 8.52 -13.95 28.75
C ASP A 158 9.40 -13.33 27.67
N ALA A 159 9.52 -13.99 26.53
CA ALA A 159 10.42 -13.59 25.45
C ALA A 159 10.11 -12.18 24.89
N ALA A 160 8.84 -11.75 24.89
CA ALA A 160 8.44 -10.43 24.40
C ALA A 160 8.82 -9.33 25.42
N PHE A 161 8.58 -9.57 26.71
CA PHE A 161 8.99 -8.66 27.78
C PHE A 161 10.52 -8.51 27.82
N ASP A 162 11.24 -9.63 27.86
CA ASP A 162 12.69 -9.62 27.95
C ASP A 162 13.34 -8.95 26.72
N LYS A 163 12.81 -9.19 25.53
CA LYS A 163 13.27 -8.51 24.31
C LYS A 163 13.10 -7.00 24.42
N SER A 164 11.91 -6.52 24.83
CA SER A 164 11.61 -5.11 24.97
C SER A 164 12.43 -4.44 26.05
N ALA A 165 12.57 -5.08 27.20
CA ALA A 165 13.40 -4.61 28.31
C ALA A 165 14.90 -4.56 27.93
N SER A 166 15.41 -5.59 27.26
CA SER A 166 16.78 -5.63 26.77
C SER A 166 17.02 -4.53 25.73
N ARG A 167 16.05 -4.28 24.83
CA ARG A 167 16.13 -3.20 23.85
C ARG A 167 16.24 -1.83 24.53
N MET A 168 15.38 -1.53 25.53
CA MET A 168 15.45 -0.27 26.28
C MET A 168 16.77 -0.10 27.05
N ARG A 169 17.30 -1.19 27.65
CA ARG A 169 18.61 -1.12 28.34
C ARG A 169 19.73 -0.75 27.38
N ILE A 170 19.70 -1.27 26.16
CA ILE A 170 20.72 -0.96 25.15
C ILE A 170 20.58 0.46 24.63
N GLU A 171 19.36 0.89 24.32
CA GLU A 171 19.12 2.28 23.86
C GLU A 171 19.55 3.28 24.96
N ALA A 172 19.29 2.96 26.22
CA ALA A 172 19.73 3.77 27.34
C ALA A 172 21.26 3.75 27.49
N ALA A 173 21.91 2.58 27.34
CA ALA A 173 23.37 2.49 27.35
C ALA A 173 23.99 3.30 26.22
N MET A 174 23.40 3.27 25.03
CA MET A 174 23.88 4.04 23.87
C MET A 174 23.64 5.55 23.96
N ALA A 175 22.66 5.97 24.77
CA ALA A 175 22.40 7.37 25.06
C ALA A 175 23.24 7.91 26.23
N ASP A 176 23.90 7.05 26.96
CA ASP A 176 24.73 7.38 28.12
C ASP A 176 26.13 7.79 27.66
N SER A 177 26.38 9.10 27.61
CA SER A 177 27.66 9.67 27.19
C SER A 177 28.84 9.36 28.14
N THR A 178 28.56 8.78 29.30
CA THR A 178 29.61 8.37 30.26
C THR A 178 30.20 7.00 29.92
N LEU A 179 29.52 6.22 29.05
CA LEU A 179 30.00 4.91 28.63
C LEU A 179 30.94 5.02 27.42
N THR A 180 31.91 4.12 27.36
CA THR A 180 32.83 4.04 26.23
C THR A 180 32.19 3.35 25.04
N ASP A 181 32.70 3.62 23.84
CA ASP A 181 32.31 2.93 22.61
C ASP A 181 32.43 1.39 22.69
N HIS A 182 33.39 0.88 23.48
CA HIS A 182 33.54 -0.55 23.76
C HIS A 182 32.37 -1.08 24.58
N ALA A 183 31.93 -0.36 25.63
CA ALA A 183 30.77 -0.75 26.43
C ALA A 183 29.48 -0.73 25.61
N HIS A 184 29.34 0.23 24.69
CA HIS A 184 28.23 0.26 23.73
C HIS A 184 28.25 -0.97 22.81
N ALA A 185 29.40 -1.29 22.23
CA ALA A 185 29.57 -2.45 21.36
C ALA A 185 29.29 -3.78 22.09
N ASP A 186 29.74 -3.93 23.31
CA ASP A 186 29.49 -5.13 24.13
C ASP A 186 28.00 -5.28 24.47
N SER A 187 27.31 -4.19 24.77
CA SER A 187 25.85 -4.19 24.99
C SER A 187 25.10 -4.65 23.74
N LEU A 188 25.49 -4.15 22.57
CA LEU A 188 24.91 -4.57 21.27
C LEU A 188 25.14 -6.05 21.00
N LYS A 189 26.35 -6.54 21.27
CA LYS A 189 26.74 -7.95 21.10
C LYS A 189 25.84 -8.85 21.96
N VAL A 190 25.71 -8.57 23.25
CA VAL A 190 24.86 -9.34 24.18
C VAL A 190 23.43 -9.47 23.66
N PHE A 191 22.86 -8.39 23.16
CA PHE A 191 21.51 -8.44 22.57
C PHE A 191 21.46 -9.30 21.32
N LEU A 192 22.40 -9.13 20.40
CA LEU A 192 22.41 -9.83 19.14
C LEU A 192 22.66 -11.33 19.29
N ASP A 193 23.42 -11.73 20.32
CA ASP A 193 23.63 -13.13 20.68
C ASP A 193 22.32 -13.77 21.19
N LYS A 194 21.52 -13.01 21.93
CA LYS A 194 20.22 -13.47 22.45
C LYS A 194 19.07 -13.36 21.43
N TYR A 195 19.05 -12.29 20.63
CA TYR A 195 17.99 -11.98 19.66
C TYR A 195 18.55 -11.76 18.24
N PRO A 196 19.03 -12.81 17.55
CA PRO A 196 19.76 -12.64 16.28
C PRO A 196 18.86 -12.32 15.07
N LYS A 197 17.53 -12.32 15.20
CA LYS A 197 16.57 -12.18 14.07
C LYS A 197 15.58 -11.04 14.30
N GLY A 198 15.08 -10.48 13.19
CA GLY A 198 14.08 -9.40 13.15
C GLY A 198 14.71 -8.06 12.77
N ASP A 199 13.83 -7.07 12.48
CA ASP A 199 14.28 -5.75 12.01
C ASP A 199 15.10 -5.00 13.07
N ASP A 200 14.74 -5.12 14.35
CA ASP A 200 15.54 -4.58 15.46
C ASP A 200 16.96 -5.13 15.46
N ALA A 201 17.09 -6.46 15.27
CA ALA A 201 18.40 -7.09 15.24
C ALA A 201 19.21 -6.63 14.02
N ALA A 202 18.57 -6.32 12.90
CA ALA A 202 19.26 -5.80 11.72
C ALA A 202 19.82 -4.38 11.98
N ALA A 203 19.05 -3.50 12.57
CA ALA A 203 19.49 -2.15 12.93
C ALA A 203 20.67 -2.18 13.90
N LEU A 204 20.55 -2.97 14.98
CA LEU A 204 21.61 -3.09 16.00
C LEU A 204 22.85 -3.80 15.46
N ARG A 205 22.67 -4.78 14.56
CA ARG A 205 23.80 -5.47 13.86
C ARG A 205 24.58 -4.50 12.98
N TYR A 206 23.87 -3.61 12.29
CA TYR A 206 24.55 -2.59 11.49
C TYR A 206 25.38 -1.64 12.37
N ARG A 207 24.82 -1.15 13.48
CA ARG A 207 25.53 -0.31 14.46
C ARG A 207 26.71 -1.03 15.08
N TYR A 208 26.53 -2.30 15.47
CA TYR A 208 27.64 -3.11 16.01
C TYR A 208 28.78 -3.28 14.99
N ALA A 209 28.44 -3.52 13.73
CA ALA A 209 29.43 -3.59 12.68
C ALA A 209 30.20 -2.26 12.49
N MET A 210 29.54 -1.11 12.65
CA MET A 210 30.20 0.21 12.63
C MET A 210 31.19 0.38 13.78
N TYR A 211 30.84 0.00 15.02
CA TYR A 211 31.78 0.03 16.15
C TYR A 211 32.99 -0.89 15.91
N LEU A 212 32.75 -2.09 15.40
CA LEU A 212 33.86 -3.01 15.06
C LEU A 212 34.75 -2.44 13.95
N GLU A 213 34.19 -1.70 12.99
CA GLU A 213 35.00 -1.01 11.96
C GLU A 213 35.84 0.12 12.59
N GLN A 214 35.28 0.91 13.50
CA GLN A 214 35.96 1.94 14.28
C GLN A 214 37.12 1.35 15.11
N PHE A 215 36.91 0.18 15.72
CA PHE A 215 37.95 -0.54 16.48
C PHE A 215 38.94 -1.30 15.61
N LYS A 216 38.89 -1.10 14.29
CA LYS A 216 39.71 -1.81 13.29
C LYS A 216 39.55 -3.34 13.31
N GLN A 217 38.48 -3.86 13.87
CA GLN A 217 38.12 -5.29 13.81
C GLN A 217 37.42 -5.61 12.49
N LEU A 218 38.06 -5.26 11.39
CA LEU A 218 37.50 -5.20 10.04
C LEU A 218 36.94 -6.55 9.51
N LYS A 219 37.54 -7.66 9.94
CA LYS A 219 37.07 -9.01 9.58
C LYS A 219 35.71 -9.31 10.17
N GLN A 220 35.50 -8.96 11.44
CA GLN A 220 34.22 -9.18 12.12
C GLN A 220 33.16 -8.21 11.59
N ALA A 221 33.50 -6.94 11.41
CA ALA A 221 32.63 -5.94 10.80
C ALA A 221 32.10 -6.40 9.43
N LYS A 222 33.05 -6.84 8.54
CA LYS A 222 32.70 -7.36 7.22
C LYS A 222 31.72 -8.54 7.30
N ARG A 223 31.94 -9.47 8.24
CA ARG A 223 31.07 -10.63 8.44
C ARG A 223 29.62 -10.21 8.80
N LEU A 224 29.47 -9.23 9.69
CA LEU A 224 28.14 -8.72 10.09
C LEU A 224 27.45 -7.99 8.93
N TYR A 225 28.16 -7.18 8.16
CA TYR A 225 27.62 -6.56 6.95
C TYR A 225 27.20 -7.61 5.91
N MET A 226 27.95 -8.69 5.73
CA MET A 226 27.56 -9.79 4.84
C MET A 226 26.28 -10.49 5.31
N GLN A 227 26.07 -10.68 6.60
CA GLN A 227 24.80 -11.20 7.13
C GLN A 227 23.62 -10.28 6.81
N LEU A 228 23.81 -8.95 6.90
CA LEU A 228 22.77 -7.98 6.53
C LEU A 228 22.48 -7.98 5.03
N LEU A 229 23.51 -8.23 4.20
CA LEU A 229 23.36 -8.33 2.76
C LEU A 229 22.49 -9.52 2.32
N THR A 230 22.55 -10.64 3.06
CA THR A 230 21.76 -11.85 2.79
C THR A 230 20.32 -11.75 3.27
N SER A 231 20.02 -10.82 4.17
CA SER A 231 18.69 -10.61 4.72
C SER A 231 17.94 -9.49 3.96
N ALA A 232 16.62 -9.62 3.82
CA ALA A 232 15.76 -8.58 3.23
C ALA A 232 15.49 -7.47 4.26
N THR A 233 16.46 -6.61 4.52
CA THR A 233 16.35 -5.51 5.49
C THR A 233 16.60 -4.15 4.85
N ALA A 234 16.16 -3.10 5.50
CA ALA A 234 16.41 -1.70 5.10
C ALA A 234 17.93 -1.37 5.06
N TYR A 235 18.77 -2.14 5.80
CA TYR A 235 20.21 -1.92 5.88
C TYR A 235 21.03 -2.61 4.79
N ARG A 236 20.38 -3.24 3.80
CA ARG A 236 21.07 -4.01 2.76
C ARG A 236 21.99 -3.16 1.89
N ASP A 237 21.55 -2.01 1.46
CA ASP A 237 22.33 -1.11 0.61
C ASP A 237 23.48 -0.47 1.39
N SER A 238 23.24 -0.06 2.64
CA SER A 238 24.30 0.45 3.53
C SER A 238 25.35 -0.60 3.84
N ALA A 239 24.95 -1.86 4.07
CA ALA A 239 25.85 -2.99 4.24
C ALA A 239 26.66 -3.28 2.97
N PHE A 240 26.05 -3.18 1.79
CA PHE A 240 26.76 -3.33 0.51
C PHE A 240 27.84 -2.25 0.35
N ALA A 241 27.51 -0.99 0.63
CA ALA A 241 28.48 0.12 0.57
C ALA A 241 29.65 -0.10 1.56
N ALA A 242 29.37 -0.55 2.79
CA ALA A 242 30.38 -0.88 3.78
C ALA A 242 31.28 -2.04 3.32
N ILE A 243 30.73 -3.13 2.79
CA ILE A 243 31.49 -4.27 2.27
C ILE A 243 32.40 -3.82 1.11
N ARG A 244 31.89 -2.97 0.21
CA ARG A 244 32.67 -2.42 -0.91
C ARG A 244 33.88 -1.65 -0.41
N ARG A 245 33.73 -0.84 0.63
CA ARG A 245 34.82 -0.09 1.30
C ARG A 245 35.84 -1.05 1.94
N LEU A 246 35.36 -2.15 2.53
CA LEU A 246 36.17 -3.16 3.21
C LEU A 246 36.70 -4.28 2.28
N ARG A 247 36.56 -4.15 0.95
CA ARG A 247 36.89 -5.20 -0.03
C ARG A 247 38.36 -5.64 0.02
N LYS A 248 39.27 -4.74 0.39
CA LYS A 248 40.72 -5.03 0.47
C LYS A 248 41.13 -5.78 1.73
N VAL A 249 40.23 -5.98 2.67
CA VAL A 249 40.50 -6.67 3.94
C VAL A 249 40.53 -8.17 3.71
N LYS A 250 41.78 -8.77 3.79
CA LYS A 250 41.98 -10.22 3.67
C LYS A 250 41.39 -10.94 4.89
N GLY A 251 40.76 -12.09 4.67
CA GLY A 251 40.65 -13.13 5.69
C GLY A 251 39.34 -13.27 6.45
N ALA A 252 38.17 -12.83 5.95
CA ALA A 252 36.93 -13.49 6.33
C ALA A 252 36.52 -14.41 5.18
N PRO A 253 36.48 -15.74 5.38
CA PRO A 253 36.00 -16.65 4.34
C PRO A 253 34.51 -16.32 4.08
N GLU A 254 34.22 -15.91 2.86
CA GLU A 254 32.83 -15.70 2.40
C GLU A 254 32.32 -17.09 2.01
N ASN A 255 31.20 -17.49 2.59
CA ASN A 255 30.49 -18.67 2.13
C ASN A 255 29.84 -18.40 0.75
N LEU A 256 29.47 -19.47 0.04
CA LEU A 256 28.92 -19.35 -1.30
C LEU A 256 27.66 -18.44 -1.36
N ASN A 257 26.77 -18.57 -0.38
CA ASN A 257 25.53 -17.76 -0.32
C ASN A 257 25.82 -16.26 -0.12
N GLU A 258 26.81 -15.92 0.70
CA GLU A 258 27.27 -14.54 0.91
C GLU A 258 27.87 -13.96 -0.36
N LYS A 259 28.70 -14.72 -1.07
CA LYS A 259 29.26 -14.30 -2.37
C LYS A 259 28.17 -14.10 -3.42
N VAL A 260 27.18 -14.99 -3.47
CA VAL A 260 26.03 -14.87 -4.38
C VAL A 260 25.22 -13.61 -4.06
N ALA A 261 24.93 -13.33 -2.78
CA ALA A 261 24.22 -12.14 -2.37
C ALA A 261 24.97 -10.86 -2.76
N TYR A 262 26.27 -10.83 -2.54
CA TYR A 262 27.13 -9.71 -2.96
C TYR A 262 27.14 -9.55 -4.49
N ALA A 263 27.30 -10.64 -5.25
CA ALA A 263 27.32 -10.60 -6.70
C ALA A 263 26.03 -10.09 -7.32
N LYS A 264 24.86 -10.44 -6.74
CA LYS A 264 23.55 -9.95 -7.19
C LYS A 264 23.47 -8.41 -7.16
N MET A 265 24.12 -7.77 -6.19
CA MET A 265 24.16 -6.30 -6.07
C MET A 265 25.33 -5.69 -6.85
N ALA A 266 26.53 -6.27 -6.75
CA ALA A 266 27.72 -5.76 -7.41
C ALA A 266 27.54 -5.71 -8.94
N CYS A 267 26.99 -6.77 -9.54
CA CYS A 267 26.71 -6.81 -10.97
C CYS A 267 25.65 -5.80 -11.45
N ALA A 268 24.96 -5.13 -10.56
CA ALA A 268 24.04 -4.06 -10.89
C ALA A 268 24.66 -2.66 -10.71
N LYS A 269 25.68 -2.56 -9.85
CA LYS A 269 26.27 -1.28 -9.40
C LYS A 269 27.75 -1.09 -9.79
N ASP A 270 28.47 -2.17 -10.02
CA ASP A 270 29.91 -2.17 -10.34
C ASP A 270 30.18 -2.34 -11.85
N ASP A 271 31.46 -2.24 -12.24
CA ASP A 271 31.85 -2.48 -13.62
C ASP A 271 31.69 -3.97 -14.02
N ALA A 272 31.53 -4.18 -15.33
CA ALA A 272 31.25 -5.50 -15.88
C ALA A 272 32.44 -6.48 -15.70
N GLY A 273 33.67 -6.01 -15.65
CA GLY A 273 34.85 -6.84 -15.43
C GLY A 273 34.89 -7.40 -14.02
N SER A 274 34.66 -6.55 -13.02
CA SER A 274 34.54 -6.99 -11.61
C SER A 274 33.37 -7.94 -11.39
N CYS A 275 32.24 -7.69 -12.05
CA CYS A 275 31.08 -8.59 -12.03
C CYS A 275 31.45 -9.96 -12.57
N LEU A 276 32.10 -10.04 -13.75
CA LEU A 276 32.46 -11.30 -14.40
C LEU A 276 33.43 -12.11 -13.54
N ALA A 277 34.51 -11.50 -13.03
CA ALA A 277 35.44 -12.14 -12.14
C ALA A 277 34.78 -12.72 -10.89
N LEU A 278 33.83 -12.01 -10.31
CA LEU A 278 33.06 -12.47 -9.15
C LEU A 278 32.18 -13.67 -9.48
N LEU A 279 31.49 -13.64 -10.63
CA LEU A 279 30.63 -14.74 -11.09
C LEU A 279 31.45 -16.00 -11.41
N ASP A 280 32.65 -15.86 -12.01
CA ASP A 280 33.56 -16.99 -12.24
C ASP A 280 34.07 -17.57 -10.91
N SER A 281 34.37 -16.75 -9.91
CA SER A 281 34.74 -17.23 -8.57
C SER A 281 33.63 -18.01 -7.87
N ILE A 282 32.36 -17.60 -8.06
CA ILE A 282 31.17 -18.29 -7.51
C ILE A 282 31.04 -19.68 -8.18
N ARG A 283 31.16 -19.74 -9.50
CA ARG A 283 31.12 -21.00 -10.26
C ARG A 283 32.16 -22.00 -9.78
N ILE A 284 33.40 -21.56 -9.56
CA ILE A 284 34.48 -22.41 -9.05
C ILE A 284 34.15 -22.91 -7.64
N LEU A 285 33.69 -22.05 -6.76
CA LEU A 285 33.34 -22.44 -5.38
C LEU A 285 32.17 -23.42 -5.34
N ASP A 286 31.15 -23.20 -6.13
CA ASP A 286 30.00 -24.09 -6.23
C ASP A 286 30.42 -25.49 -6.71
N SER A 287 31.25 -25.56 -7.76
CA SER A 287 31.83 -26.84 -8.25
C SER A 287 32.68 -27.54 -7.18
N LEU A 288 33.46 -26.79 -6.42
CA LEU A 288 34.26 -27.36 -5.32
C LEU A 288 33.37 -27.89 -4.18
N GLN A 289 32.27 -27.18 -3.85
CA GLN A 289 31.31 -27.65 -2.84
C GLN A 289 30.60 -28.94 -3.27
N VAL A 290 30.21 -29.04 -4.54
CA VAL A 290 29.61 -30.26 -5.09
C VAL A 290 30.61 -31.42 -5.04
N ALA A 291 31.90 -31.18 -5.38
CA ALA A 291 32.92 -32.19 -5.32
C ALA A 291 33.22 -32.70 -3.89
N GLN A 292 33.13 -31.80 -2.88
CA GLN A 292 33.36 -32.16 -1.48
C GLN A 292 32.13 -32.78 -0.78
N LYS A 293 30.93 -32.41 -1.20
CA LYS A 293 29.64 -32.80 -0.61
C LYS A 293 28.59 -33.00 -1.71
N PRO A 294 28.67 -34.13 -2.44
CA PRO A 294 27.75 -34.41 -3.54
C PRO A 294 26.27 -34.46 -3.11
N GLU A 295 26.03 -34.82 -1.86
CA GLU A 295 24.68 -34.89 -1.26
C GLU A 295 23.98 -33.52 -1.15
N LEU A 296 24.72 -32.42 -1.21
CA LEU A 296 24.16 -31.06 -1.22
C LEU A 296 23.78 -30.58 -2.63
N ALA A 297 24.08 -31.35 -3.66
CA ALA A 297 23.73 -30.98 -5.03
C ALA A 297 22.19 -30.98 -5.21
N VAL A 298 21.65 -29.87 -5.69
CA VAL A 298 20.23 -29.76 -5.99
C VAL A 298 19.94 -30.51 -7.29
N ALA A 299 19.15 -31.57 -7.20
CA ALA A 299 18.71 -32.33 -8.37
C ALA A 299 17.81 -31.47 -9.27
N PRO A 300 17.98 -31.51 -10.61
CA PRO A 300 17.04 -30.85 -11.53
C PRO A 300 15.70 -31.60 -11.54
N PRO A 301 14.58 -30.91 -11.88
CA PRO A 301 13.26 -31.58 -12.01
C PRO A 301 13.29 -32.69 -13.04
N GLU A 302 12.61 -33.81 -12.74
CA GLU A 302 12.65 -35.05 -13.55
C GLU A 302 12.21 -34.90 -15.03
N ASP A 303 11.32 -33.97 -15.33
CA ASP A 303 10.71 -33.79 -16.67
C ASP A 303 11.23 -32.57 -17.46
N SER A 304 12.42 -32.07 -17.19
CA SER A 304 12.91 -30.84 -17.85
C SER A 304 14.19 -31.08 -18.64
N LEU A 305 14.40 -30.24 -19.66
CA LEU A 305 15.67 -30.08 -20.38
C LEU A 305 16.87 -29.76 -19.45
N GLN A 306 16.56 -29.46 -18.19
CA GLN A 306 17.52 -29.11 -17.13
C GLN A 306 18.34 -30.32 -16.64
N LYS A 307 17.97 -31.55 -16.99
CA LYS A 307 18.74 -32.79 -16.66
C LYS A 307 20.19 -32.76 -17.15
N LEU A 308 20.49 -31.97 -18.17
CA LEU A 308 21.84 -31.83 -18.74
C LEU A 308 22.68 -30.75 -18.06
N LEU A 309 22.10 -30.04 -17.05
CA LEU A 309 22.87 -29.00 -16.36
C LEU A 309 23.88 -29.58 -15.38
N PRO A 310 25.05 -28.94 -15.23
CA PRO A 310 26.04 -29.39 -14.25
C PRO A 310 25.49 -29.37 -12.83
N PRO A 311 25.85 -30.31 -11.97
CA PRO A 311 25.47 -30.30 -10.55
C PRO A 311 25.83 -28.99 -9.88
N SER A 312 25.03 -28.56 -8.92
CA SER A 312 25.17 -27.30 -8.20
C SER A 312 24.55 -27.37 -6.81
N THR A 313 25.13 -26.71 -5.85
CA THR A 313 24.51 -26.50 -4.53
C THR A 313 23.56 -25.31 -4.47
N LEU A 314 23.47 -24.55 -5.58
CA LEU A 314 22.59 -23.40 -5.71
C LEU A 314 21.25 -23.80 -6.34
N ASP A 315 20.17 -23.21 -5.84
CA ASP A 315 18.84 -23.37 -6.43
C ASP A 315 18.79 -22.83 -7.87
N MET A 316 17.87 -23.37 -8.67
CA MET A 316 17.76 -23.05 -10.10
C MET A 316 17.51 -21.55 -10.34
N GLY A 317 16.68 -20.89 -9.55
CA GLY A 317 16.39 -19.46 -9.71
C GLY A 317 17.64 -18.59 -9.49
N THR A 318 18.48 -18.96 -8.55
CA THR A 318 19.78 -18.31 -8.30
C THR A 318 20.74 -18.55 -9.46
N ARG A 319 20.86 -19.78 -9.96
CA ARG A 319 21.72 -20.13 -11.11
C ARG A 319 21.33 -19.32 -12.35
N ILE A 320 20.05 -19.29 -12.70
CA ILE A 320 19.51 -18.51 -13.82
C ILE A 320 19.91 -17.04 -13.68
N THR A 321 19.73 -16.46 -12.48
CA THR A 321 20.10 -15.06 -12.23
C THR A 321 21.59 -14.79 -12.45
N LEU A 322 22.45 -15.68 -12.00
CA LEU A 322 23.91 -15.53 -12.17
C LEU A 322 24.33 -15.68 -13.63
N TRP A 323 23.76 -16.65 -14.37
CA TRP A 323 24.02 -16.84 -15.78
C TRP A 323 23.56 -15.69 -16.64
N GLU A 324 22.38 -15.12 -16.34
CA GLU A 324 21.89 -13.92 -17.00
C GLU A 324 22.83 -12.73 -16.79
N LYS A 325 23.23 -12.49 -15.54
CA LYS A 325 24.20 -11.42 -15.21
C LYS A 325 25.53 -11.62 -15.92
N ARG A 326 26.00 -12.87 -16.03
CA ARG A 326 27.21 -13.22 -16.78
C ARG A 326 27.10 -12.87 -18.26
N ALA A 327 25.99 -13.24 -18.91
CA ALA A 327 25.72 -12.91 -20.30
C ALA A 327 25.70 -11.39 -20.56
N VAL A 328 25.08 -10.63 -19.65
CA VAL A 328 25.03 -9.16 -19.72
C VAL A 328 26.43 -8.54 -19.53
N ALA A 329 27.21 -9.02 -18.54
CA ALA A 329 28.58 -8.55 -18.30
C ALA A 329 29.49 -8.78 -19.51
N LEU A 330 29.44 -9.98 -20.11
CA LEU A 330 30.19 -10.32 -21.32
C LEU A 330 29.82 -9.39 -22.49
N ARG A 331 28.54 -9.09 -22.66
CA ARG A 331 28.05 -8.13 -23.69
C ARG A 331 28.62 -6.73 -23.45
N THR A 332 28.58 -6.24 -22.20
CA THR A 332 29.12 -4.93 -21.85
C THR A 332 30.62 -4.82 -22.11
N LEU A 333 31.35 -5.91 -21.93
CA LEU A 333 32.79 -6.02 -22.21
C LEU A 333 33.10 -6.25 -23.70
N LYS A 334 32.10 -6.20 -24.58
CA LYS A 334 32.22 -6.48 -26.03
C LYS A 334 32.76 -7.89 -26.37
N ARG A 335 32.63 -8.85 -25.45
CA ARG A 335 32.93 -10.28 -25.65
C ARG A 335 31.70 -10.96 -26.27
N GLU A 336 31.37 -10.59 -27.51
CA GLU A 336 30.06 -10.90 -28.11
C GLU A 336 29.86 -12.40 -28.33
N LYS A 337 30.88 -13.12 -28.84
CA LYS A 337 30.79 -14.57 -29.06
C LYS A 337 30.45 -15.34 -27.77
N GLU A 338 31.09 -14.97 -26.67
CA GLU A 338 30.84 -15.60 -25.37
C GLU A 338 29.48 -15.18 -24.76
N SER A 339 29.07 -13.94 -24.97
CA SER A 339 27.74 -13.47 -24.57
C SER A 339 26.65 -14.22 -25.34
N ILE A 340 26.80 -14.39 -26.64
CA ILE A 340 25.89 -15.18 -27.49
C ILE A 340 25.82 -16.63 -26.99
N ALA A 341 26.96 -17.25 -26.73
CA ALA A 341 27.02 -18.62 -26.22
C ALA A 341 26.27 -18.76 -24.87
N GLN A 342 26.45 -17.77 -23.98
CA GLN A 342 25.76 -17.78 -22.68
C GLN A 342 24.25 -17.56 -22.79
N PHE A 343 23.79 -16.62 -23.64
CA PHE A 343 22.35 -16.43 -23.89
C PHE A 343 21.72 -17.64 -24.58
N LYS A 344 22.44 -18.23 -25.56
CA LYS A 344 21.99 -19.44 -26.23
C LYS A 344 21.85 -20.61 -25.25
N PHE A 345 22.83 -20.80 -24.37
CA PHE A 345 22.74 -21.76 -23.28
C PHE A 345 21.50 -21.54 -22.40
N LEU A 346 21.17 -20.29 -22.05
CA LEU A 346 19.96 -19.98 -21.27
C LEU A 346 18.67 -20.33 -22.03
N LEU A 347 18.61 -20.01 -23.32
CA LEU A 347 17.44 -20.28 -24.17
C LEU A 347 17.25 -21.78 -24.43
N ASP A 348 18.33 -22.52 -24.63
CA ASP A 348 18.29 -23.93 -25.00
C ASP A 348 18.11 -24.85 -23.78
N SER A 349 18.69 -24.47 -22.62
CA SER A 349 18.78 -25.34 -21.45
C SER A 349 17.84 -24.97 -20.30
N VAL A 350 17.27 -23.77 -20.30
CA VAL A 350 16.44 -23.26 -19.19
C VAL A 350 15.03 -22.93 -19.65
N GLU A 351 14.85 -21.83 -20.37
CA GLU A 351 13.57 -21.42 -20.95
C GLU A 351 13.76 -20.29 -21.97
N ALA A 352 12.78 -20.13 -22.86
CA ALA A 352 12.77 -19.04 -23.82
C ALA A 352 12.14 -17.78 -23.20
N ARG A 353 12.96 -16.83 -22.72
CA ARG A 353 12.52 -15.53 -22.21
C ARG A 353 12.67 -14.43 -23.27
N PRO A 354 11.62 -13.58 -23.46
CA PRO A 354 11.68 -12.51 -24.45
C PRO A 354 12.90 -11.59 -24.31
N LEU A 355 13.30 -11.27 -23.08
CA LEU A 355 14.47 -10.43 -22.80
C LEU A 355 15.78 -11.05 -23.28
N TRP A 356 15.94 -12.36 -23.12
CA TRP A 356 17.14 -13.08 -23.58
C TRP A 356 17.15 -13.19 -25.10
N MET A 357 15.98 -13.48 -25.68
CA MET A 357 15.84 -13.54 -27.15
C MET A 357 16.18 -12.18 -27.78
N GLN A 358 15.67 -11.07 -27.24
CA GLN A 358 16.01 -9.71 -27.68
C GLN A 358 17.49 -9.40 -27.55
N SER A 359 18.09 -9.81 -26.43
CA SER A 359 19.52 -9.59 -26.18
C SER A 359 20.39 -10.38 -27.17
N THR A 360 20.05 -11.64 -27.41
CA THR A 360 20.71 -12.50 -28.40
C THR A 360 20.55 -11.95 -29.82
N LEU A 361 19.35 -11.57 -30.19
CA LEU A 361 19.03 -11.00 -31.50
C LEU A 361 19.82 -9.71 -31.76
N ARG A 362 19.94 -8.84 -30.75
CA ARG A 362 20.77 -7.64 -30.85
C ARG A 362 22.23 -7.95 -31.16
N LEU A 363 22.78 -8.98 -30.51
CA LEU A 363 24.14 -9.43 -30.74
C LEU A 363 24.30 -10.05 -32.13
N TYR A 364 23.34 -10.87 -32.56
CA TYR A 364 23.34 -11.44 -33.92
C TYR A 364 23.32 -10.36 -35.01
N ARG A 365 22.61 -9.26 -34.79
CA ARG A 365 22.53 -8.16 -35.75
C ARG A 365 23.83 -7.37 -35.90
N ASN A 366 24.76 -7.46 -34.92
CA ASN A 366 26.09 -6.87 -35.06
C ASN A 366 26.92 -7.59 -36.14
N ASP A 367 26.65 -8.90 -36.39
CA ASP A 367 27.24 -9.66 -37.47
C ASP A 367 26.16 -10.41 -38.26
N ALA A 368 25.37 -9.62 -38.96
CA ALA A 368 24.19 -10.10 -39.66
C ALA A 368 24.49 -11.08 -40.81
N LYS A 369 25.72 -11.05 -41.38
CA LYS A 369 26.12 -11.99 -42.41
C LYS A 369 26.31 -13.41 -41.84
N THR A 370 27.00 -13.50 -40.69
CA THR A 370 27.24 -14.81 -40.04
C THR A 370 25.97 -15.40 -39.46
N TYR A 371 25.06 -14.57 -38.93
CA TYR A 371 23.89 -15.04 -38.20
C TYR A 371 22.55 -14.81 -38.91
N ALA A 372 22.54 -14.72 -40.25
CA ALA A 372 21.35 -14.41 -41.04
C ALA A 372 20.17 -15.39 -40.79
N LYS A 373 20.47 -16.70 -40.71
CA LYS A 373 19.45 -17.72 -40.44
C LYS A 373 18.92 -17.67 -39.02
N GLU A 374 19.82 -17.50 -38.07
CA GLU A 374 19.48 -17.38 -36.63
C GLU A 374 18.65 -16.12 -36.36
N ILE A 375 18.96 -15.01 -37.01
CA ILE A 375 18.18 -13.77 -36.91
C ILE A 375 16.73 -14.02 -37.32
N LYS A 376 16.52 -14.64 -38.51
CA LYS A 376 15.19 -14.92 -39.03
C LYS A 376 14.40 -15.84 -38.09
N THR A 377 15.03 -16.90 -37.62
CA THR A 377 14.40 -17.87 -36.70
C THR A 377 14.07 -17.19 -35.36
N MET A 378 15.01 -16.44 -34.77
CA MET A 378 14.83 -15.76 -33.47
C MET A 378 13.78 -14.64 -33.59
N ASP A 379 13.75 -13.87 -34.64
CA ASP A 379 12.71 -12.85 -34.88
C ASP A 379 11.31 -13.48 -34.92
N SER A 380 11.15 -14.62 -35.62
CA SER A 380 9.87 -15.34 -35.69
C SER A 380 9.44 -15.85 -34.29
N LEU A 381 10.34 -16.51 -33.55
CA LEU A 381 10.07 -17.01 -32.20
C LEU A 381 9.78 -15.88 -31.25
N LEU A 382 10.53 -14.76 -31.32
CA LEU A 382 10.31 -13.61 -30.47
C LEU A 382 8.95 -12.96 -30.72
N GLN A 383 8.51 -12.89 -31.96
CA GLN A 383 7.18 -12.41 -32.30
C GLN A 383 6.09 -13.31 -31.68
N GLU A 384 6.26 -14.63 -31.75
CA GLU A 384 5.30 -15.58 -31.16
C GLU A 384 5.25 -15.49 -29.65
N VAL A 385 6.42 -15.51 -28.97
CA VAL A 385 6.50 -15.41 -27.49
C VAL A 385 6.01 -14.06 -26.99
N ASN A 386 6.36 -12.97 -27.67
CA ASN A 386 5.89 -11.63 -27.31
C ASN A 386 4.40 -11.42 -27.56
N ARG A 387 3.82 -12.17 -28.49
CA ARG A 387 2.40 -12.05 -28.84
C ARG A 387 1.47 -12.12 -27.62
N TYR A 388 1.83 -12.94 -26.64
CA TYR A 388 1.02 -13.17 -25.43
C TYR A 388 1.67 -12.64 -24.15
N SER A 389 2.75 -11.87 -24.25
CA SER A 389 3.42 -11.26 -23.10
C SER A 389 2.58 -10.17 -22.47
N LYS A 390 2.85 -9.87 -21.18
CA LYS A 390 2.21 -8.75 -20.50
C LYS A 390 2.53 -7.41 -21.16
N GLU A 391 3.75 -7.26 -21.68
CA GLU A 391 4.19 -6.07 -22.40
C GLU A 391 3.42 -5.90 -23.71
N ASN A 392 3.28 -6.96 -24.49
CA ASN A 392 2.48 -6.93 -25.72
C ASN A 392 1.00 -6.66 -25.42
N ALA A 393 0.45 -7.22 -24.33
CA ALA A 393 -0.91 -6.90 -23.92
C ALA A 393 -1.07 -5.41 -23.59
N ASN A 394 -0.07 -4.78 -22.97
CA ASN A 394 -0.07 -3.34 -22.73
C ASN A 394 0.00 -2.55 -24.05
N ASN A 395 0.89 -2.95 -24.95
CA ASN A 395 1.04 -2.30 -26.25
C ASN A 395 -0.22 -2.43 -27.10
N LEU A 396 -0.84 -3.61 -27.14
CA LEU A 396 -2.12 -3.82 -27.84
C LEU A 396 -3.23 -2.96 -27.26
N TRP A 397 -3.28 -2.83 -25.94
CA TRP A 397 -4.24 -1.96 -25.26
C TRP A 397 -4.07 -0.50 -25.65
N VAL A 398 -2.84 0.03 -25.53
CA VAL A 398 -2.53 1.44 -25.84
C VAL A 398 -2.81 1.72 -27.31
N ARG A 399 -2.29 0.89 -28.24
CA ARG A 399 -2.51 1.07 -29.68
C ARG A 399 -3.98 0.95 -30.07
N GLY A 400 -4.69 -0.02 -29.50
CA GLY A 400 -6.13 -0.17 -29.72
C GLY A 400 -6.88 1.10 -29.33
N PHE A 401 -6.51 1.69 -28.18
CA PHE A 401 -7.13 2.92 -27.72
C PHE A 401 -6.75 4.15 -28.56
N GLU A 402 -5.48 4.27 -28.98
CA GLU A 402 -5.02 5.32 -29.89
C GLU A 402 -5.74 5.26 -31.26
N TYR A 403 -5.92 4.07 -31.82
CA TYR A 403 -6.70 3.88 -33.04
C TYR A 403 -8.16 4.26 -32.83
N GLU A 404 -8.75 3.87 -31.72
CA GLU A 404 -10.13 4.24 -31.39
C GLU A 404 -10.32 5.76 -31.29
N GLN A 405 -9.36 6.48 -30.68
CA GLN A 405 -9.40 7.94 -30.59
C GLN A 405 -9.24 8.64 -31.96
N LYS A 406 -8.54 8.01 -32.89
CA LYS A 406 -8.40 8.49 -34.28
C LYS A 406 -9.50 7.98 -35.18
N GLU A 407 -10.53 7.35 -34.63
CA GLU A 407 -11.66 6.75 -35.36
C GLU A 407 -11.25 5.65 -36.38
N LEU A 408 -10.03 5.13 -36.23
CA LEU A 408 -9.55 3.99 -37.02
C LEU A 408 -10.08 2.69 -36.38
N TYR A 409 -11.40 2.54 -36.42
CA TYR A 409 -12.12 1.54 -35.62
C TYR A 409 -11.75 0.11 -35.99
N ASP A 410 -11.54 -0.22 -37.28
CA ASP A 410 -11.14 -1.57 -37.65
C ASP A 410 -9.79 -1.98 -37.08
N SER A 411 -8.81 -1.04 -37.10
CA SER A 411 -7.49 -1.26 -36.52
C SER A 411 -7.58 -1.40 -34.98
N ALA A 412 -8.42 -0.62 -34.31
CA ALA A 412 -8.69 -0.72 -32.89
C ALA A 412 -9.29 -2.09 -32.53
N ILE A 413 -10.31 -2.53 -33.30
CA ILE A 413 -10.96 -3.84 -33.11
C ILE A 413 -9.96 -4.99 -33.28
N VAL A 414 -9.06 -4.92 -34.26
CA VAL A 414 -8.01 -5.94 -34.43
C VAL A 414 -7.12 -6.03 -33.21
N CYS A 415 -6.67 -4.89 -32.67
CA CYS A 415 -5.87 -4.86 -31.43
C CYS A 415 -6.64 -5.47 -30.25
N PHE A 416 -7.89 -5.07 -30.04
CA PHE A 416 -8.70 -5.56 -28.93
C PHE A 416 -9.13 -7.02 -29.09
N ARG A 417 -9.44 -7.50 -30.31
CA ARG A 417 -9.68 -8.94 -30.58
C ARG A 417 -8.46 -9.79 -30.28
N THR A 418 -7.27 -9.33 -30.68
CA THR A 418 -6.01 -10.01 -30.34
C THR A 418 -5.83 -10.09 -28.83
N LEU A 419 -6.10 -9.01 -28.10
CA LEU A 419 -5.98 -8.96 -26.65
C LEU A 419 -7.08 -9.77 -25.93
N ALA A 420 -8.25 -9.95 -26.55
CA ALA A 420 -9.35 -10.77 -26.03
C ALA A 420 -9.09 -12.28 -26.14
N ASP A 421 -8.02 -12.71 -26.80
CA ASP A 421 -7.66 -14.13 -26.94
C ASP A 421 -7.50 -14.82 -25.58
N LYS A 422 -7.90 -16.10 -25.51
CA LYS A 422 -7.81 -16.93 -24.30
C LYS A 422 -6.38 -17.08 -23.78
N LYS A 423 -5.37 -16.95 -24.59
CA LYS A 423 -3.96 -16.98 -24.19
C LYS A 423 -3.57 -15.82 -23.28
N PHE A 424 -4.31 -14.71 -23.29
CA PHE A 424 -4.19 -13.61 -22.34
C PHE A 424 -5.05 -13.78 -21.06
N LYS A 425 -5.54 -15.00 -20.76
CA LYS A 425 -6.49 -15.28 -19.65
C LYS A 425 -6.13 -14.67 -18.29
N ASN A 426 -4.84 -14.51 -18.00
CA ASN A 426 -4.36 -13.96 -16.74
C ASN A 426 -4.17 -12.42 -16.78
N ASN A 427 -4.48 -11.76 -17.90
CA ASN A 427 -4.36 -10.33 -18.05
C ASN A 427 -5.74 -9.65 -17.94
N ILE A 428 -5.86 -8.73 -16.98
CA ILE A 428 -7.12 -7.99 -16.74
C ILE A 428 -7.58 -7.20 -17.97
N LYS A 429 -6.67 -6.74 -18.81
CA LYS A 429 -6.98 -5.98 -20.03
C LYS A 429 -7.71 -6.80 -21.07
N ARG A 430 -7.61 -8.12 -21.02
CA ARG A 430 -8.39 -9.02 -21.88
C ARG A 430 -9.90 -8.79 -21.75
N GLN A 431 -10.37 -8.65 -20.53
CA GLN A 431 -11.80 -8.44 -20.24
C GLN A 431 -12.26 -7.05 -20.68
N TRP A 432 -11.44 -6.05 -20.43
CA TRP A 432 -11.67 -4.70 -20.94
C TRP A 432 -11.68 -4.62 -22.46
N ALA A 433 -10.83 -5.39 -23.13
CA ALA A 433 -10.79 -5.44 -24.61
C ALA A 433 -12.11 -5.93 -25.19
N LYS A 434 -12.76 -6.92 -24.58
CA LYS A 434 -14.09 -7.40 -24.99
C LYS A 434 -15.14 -6.29 -24.88
N PHE A 435 -15.15 -5.57 -23.77
CA PHE A 435 -16.03 -4.42 -23.59
C PHE A 435 -15.78 -3.33 -24.65
N ARG A 436 -14.49 -2.99 -24.91
CA ARG A 436 -14.14 -1.95 -25.91
C ARG A 436 -14.58 -2.31 -27.33
N ILE A 437 -14.55 -3.57 -27.73
CA ILE A 437 -15.08 -4.01 -29.03
C ILE A 437 -16.57 -3.64 -29.15
N GLY A 438 -17.36 -3.97 -28.13
CA GLY A 438 -18.78 -3.60 -28.10
C GLY A 438 -18.99 -2.09 -28.11
N PHE A 439 -18.19 -1.36 -27.35
CA PHE A 439 -18.26 0.10 -27.29
C PHE A 439 -17.88 0.77 -28.62
N ILE A 440 -16.91 0.25 -29.37
CA ILE A 440 -16.56 0.74 -30.72
C ILE A 440 -17.72 0.53 -31.70
N TYR A 441 -18.35 -0.65 -31.71
CA TYR A 441 -19.53 -0.87 -32.55
C TYR A 441 -20.67 0.06 -32.14
N PHE A 442 -20.86 0.31 -30.83
CA PHE A 442 -21.84 1.26 -30.31
C PHE A 442 -21.57 2.68 -30.84
N LYS A 443 -20.33 3.15 -30.83
CA LYS A 443 -19.94 4.46 -31.40
C LYS A 443 -20.15 4.54 -32.91
N GLN A 444 -20.05 3.42 -33.61
CA GLN A 444 -20.32 3.34 -35.06
C GLN A 444 -21.80 3.19 -35.40
N GLU A 445 -22.69 3.20 -34.41
CA GLU A 445 -24.13 2.95 -34.55
C GLU A 445 -24.45 1.55 -35.13
N LYS A 446 -23.50 0.63 -35.07
CA LYS A 446 -23.68 -0.79 -35.46
C LYS A 446 -24.30 -1.57 -34.31
N TRP A 447 -25.61 -1.30 -34.10
CA TRP A 447 -26.29 -1.74 -32.84
C TRP A 447 -26.34 -3.25 -32.69
N ASN A 448 -26.54 -4.03 -33.75
CA ASN A 448 -26.59 -5.50 -33.69
C ASN A 448 -25.23 -6.11 -33.36
N GLU A 449 -24.15 -5.57 -33.93
CA GLU A 449 -22.78 -5.97 -33.67
C GLU A 449 -22.39 -5.57 -32.24
N ALA A 450 -22.83 -4.39 -31.77
CA ALA A 450 -22.63 -3.94 -30.39
C ALA A 450 -23.31 -4.90 -29.40
N VAL A 451 -24.58 -5.25 -29.64
CA VAL A 451 -25.33 -6.23 -28.83
C VAL A 451 -24.57 -7.55 -28.75
N THR A 452 -24.12 -8.10 -29.88
CA THR A 452 -23.40 -9.36 -29.94
C THR A 452 -22.10 -9.31 -29.11
N ALA A 453 -21.34 -8.24 -29.26
CA ALA A 453 -20.08 -8.05 -28.55
C ALA A 453 -20.29 -7.83 -27.05
N PHE A 454 -21.31 -7.07 -26.65
CA PHE A 454 -21.62 -6.87 -25.24
C PHE A 454 -22.13 -8.15 -24.57
N ILE A 455 -22.95 -8.96 -25.23
CA ILE A 455 -23.36 -10.28 -24.72
C ILE A 455 -22.15 -11.16 -24.45
N ASP A 456 -21.12 -11.16 -25.32
CA ASP A 456 -19.88 -11.90 -25.02
C ASP A 456 -19.12 -11.31 -23.83
N ALA A 457 -19.08 -9.98 -23.69
CA ALA A 457 -18.42 -9.31 -22.59
C ALA A 457 -19.15 -9.52 -21.24
N THR A 458 -20.50 -9.70 -21.23
CA THR A 458 -21.25 -9.97 -19.98
C THR A 458 -20.94 -11.33 -19.35
N LYS A 459 -20.36 -12.26 -20.10
CA LYS A 459 -19.93 -13.57 -19.59
C LYS A 459 -18.75 -13.47 -18.62
N ASP A 460 -18.03 -12.36 -18.62
CA ASP A 460 -16.95 -12.10 -17.68
C ASP A 460 -17.50 -11.60 -16.33
N PRO A 461 -17.14 -12.24 -15.20
CA PRO A 461 -17.62 -11.86 -13.88
C PRO A 461 -16.88 -10.63 -13.30
N PHE A 462 -16.07 -9.96 -14.09
CA PHE A 462 -15.24 -8.85 -13.64
C PHE A 462 -16.09 -7.59 -13.45
N LEU A 463 -15.88 -6.91 -12.30
CA LEU A 463 -16.73 -5.82 -11.83
C LEU A 463 -16.97 -4.75 -12.90
N TRP A 464 -15.90 -4.29 -13.56
CA TRP A 464 -15.97 -3.13 -14.43
C TRP A 464 -16.41 -3.46 -15.87
N SER A 465 -15.79 -4.44 -16.49
CA SER A 465 -16.12 -4.84 -17.86
C SER A 465 -17.51 -5.51 -17.93
N GLY A 466 -17.83 -6.33 -16.92
CA GLY A 466 -19.11 -7.02 -16.86
C GLY A 466 -20.30 -6.11 -16.58
N SER A 467 -20.15 -5.14 -15.68
CA SER A 467 -21.21 -4.14 -15.39
C SER A 467 -21.37 -3.14 -16.53
N GLY A 468 -20.23 -2.64 -17.08
CA GLY A 468 -20.27 -1.73 -18.23
C GLY A 468 -20.89 -2.37 -19.48
N ALA A 469 -20.57 -3.64 -19.74
CA ALA A 469 -21.17 -4.37 -20.85
C ALA A 469 -22.68 -4.52 -20.72
N ARG A 470 -23.21 -4.76 -19.50
CA ARG A 470 -24.68 -4.85 -19.26
C ARG A 470 -25.36 -3.51 -19.47
N MET A 471 -24.80 -2.43 -18.96
CA MET A 471 -25.37 -1.10 -19.13
C MET A 471 -25.42 -0.69 -20.61
N PHE A 472 -24.30 -0.79 -21.33
CA PHE A 472 -24.27 -0.44 -22.76
C PHE A 472 -25.03 -1.44 -23.65
N LEU A 473 -25.20 -2.69 -23.20
CA LEU A 473 -26.14 -3.63 -23.85
C LEU A 473 -27.57 -3.12 -23.77
N GLY A 474 -27.99 -2.58 -22.61
CA GLY A 474 -29.27 -1.90 -22.46
C GLY A 474 -29.41 -0.71 -23.39
N ASP A 475 -28.38 0.16 -23.45
CA ASP A 475 -28.39 1.30 -24.38
C ASP A 475 -28.50 0.85 -25.86
N ALA A 476 -27.80 -0.20 -26.25
CA ALA A 476 -27.86 -0.74 -27.61
C ALA A 476 -29.24 -1.33 -27.93
N TYR A 477 -29.89 -2.01 -26.96
CA TYR A 477 -31.25 -2.49 -27.14
C TYR A 477 -32.28 -1.36 -27.28
N LEU A 478 -32.13 -0.24 -26.54
CA LEU A 478 -32.96 0.94 -26.71
C LEU A 478 -32.86 1.51 -28.13
N LYS A 479 -31.62 1.58 -28.67
CA LYS A 479 -31.40 2.06 -30.06
C LYS A 479 -32.05 1.14 -31.10
N LEU A 480 -32.30 -0.11 -30.76
CA LEU A 480 -33.03 -1.08 -31.59
C LEU A 480 -34.53 -1.13 -31.32
N GLY A 481 -35.09 -0.28 -30.45
CA GLY A 481 -36.51 -0.29 -30.04
C GLY A 481 -36.93 -1.54 -29.23
N LYS A 482 -35.95 -2.20 -28.56
CA LYS A 482 -36.17 -3.43 -27.78
C LYS A 482 -36.22 -3.14 -26.27
N ASP A 483 -37.21 -2.37 -25.85
CA ASP A 483 -37.33 -1.83 -24.49
C ASP A 483 -37.34 -2.90 -23.40
N SER A 484 -38.01 -4.03 -23.61
CA SER A 484 -38.03 -5.15 -22.65
C SER A 484 -36.62 -5.72 -22.41
N LEU A 485 -35.83 -5.90 -23.48
CA LEU A 485 -34.45 -6.40 -23.37
C LEU A 485 -33.52 -5.36 -22.77
N ALA A 486 -33.73 -4.08 -23.06
CA ALA A 486 -33.00 -2.99 -22.45
C ALA A 486 -33.21 -2.96 -20.94
N ARG A 487 -34.46 -3.05 -20.50
CA ARG A 487 -34.86 -3.10 -19.08
C ARG A 487 -34.17 -4.27 -18.37
N GLU A 488 -34.21 -5.48 -18.94
CA GLU A 488 -33.58 -6.66 -18.37
C GLU A 488 -32.04 -6.47 -18.25
N ALA A 489 -31.37 -5.95 -19.26
CA ALA A 489 -29.93 -5.71 -19.23
C ALA A 489 -29.53 -4.72 -18.12
N TYR A 490 -30.29 -3.65 -17.91
CA TYR A 490 -30.07 -2.71 -16.81
C TYR A 490 -30.33 -3.35 -15.44
N LEU A 491 -31.39 -4.12 -15.29
CA LEU A 491 -31.70 -4.84 -14.05
C LEU A 491 -30.63 -5.89 -13.72
N ASP A 492 -30.11 -6.58 -14.73
CA ASP A 492 -28.99 -7.52 -14.58
C ASP A 492 -27.72 -6.80 -14.11
N CYS A 493 -27.45 -5.59 -14.61
CA CYS A 493 -26.33 -4.78 -14.13
C CYS A 493 -26.48 -4.46 -12.65
N ILE A 494 -27.65 -3.99 -12.24
CA ILE A 494 -27.95 -3.62 -10.86
C ILE A 494 -27.86 -4.84 -9.92
N ARG A 495 -28.49 -5.94 -10.30
CA ARG A 495 -28.52 -7.18 -9.49
C ARG A 495 -27.12 -7.80 -9.29
N ASP A 496 -26.35 -7.89 -10.37
CA ASP A 496 -25.06 -8.57 -10.34
C ASP A 496 -23.95 -7.69 -9.78
N PHE A 497 -24.10 -6.37 -9.80
CA PHE A 497 -23.08 -5.40 -9.40
C PHE A 497 -23.64 -4.21 -8.60
N PRO A 498 -24.41 -4.42 -7.54
CA PRO A 498 -25.24 -3.40 -6.88
C PRO A 498 -24.49 -2.12 -6.44
N LEU A 499 -23.21 -2.24 -6.08
CA LEU A 499 -22.36 -1.11 -5.66
C LEU A 499 -21.40 -0.64 -6.77
N ALA A 500 -21.75 -0.84 -8.04
CA ALA A 500 -20.92 -0.41 -9.15
C ALA A 500 -21.39 0.90 -9.78
N TYR A 501 -20.46 1.68 -10.30
CA TYR A 501 -20.74 2.87 -11.10
C TYR A 501 -21.83 2.63 -12.17
N TYR A 502 -21.69 1.57 -12.97
CA TYR A 502 -22.65 1.28 -14.04
C TYR A 502 -24.02 0.80 -13.54
N ALA A 503 -24.10 0.24 -12.32
CA ALA A 503 -25.38 -0.09 -11.71
C ALA A 503 -26.17 1.19 -11.38
N HIS A 504 -25.52 2.21 -10.81
CA HIS A 504 -26.14 3.50 -10.58
C HIS A 504 -26.56 4.15 -11.90
N ARG A 505 -25.70 4.15 -12.93
CA ARG A 505 -26.08 4.67 -14.26
C ARG A 505 -27.25 3.89 -14.88
N SER A 506 -27.30 2.56 -14.70
CA SER A 506 -28.43 1.72 -15.15
C SER A 506 -29.73 2.10 -14.46
N ARG A 507 -29.71 2.45 -13.18
CA ARG A 507 -30.89 2.95 -12.46
C ARG A 507 -31.43 4.24 -13.09
N LEU A 508 -30.56 5.21 -13.32
CA LEU A 508 -30.94 6.46 -13.97
C LEU A 508 -31.55 6.20 -15.36
N LYS A 509 -30.94 5.32 -16.15
CA LYS A 509 -31.46 4.99 -17.48
C LYS A 509 -32.82 4.28 -17.48
N LEU A 510 -33.13 3.48 -16.48
CA LEU A 510 -34.46 2.89 -16.32
C LEU A 510 -35.52 3.94 -16.13
N VAL A 511 -35.24 5.00 -15.36
CA VAL A 511 -36.14 6.11 -15.11
C VAL A 511 -36.19 7.08 -16.31
N GLU A 512 -35.05 7.55 -16.78
CA GLU A 512 -34.91 8.49 -17.90
C GLU A 512 -35.62 7.99 -19.17
N ASN A 513 -35.54 6.69 -19.44
CA ASN A 513 -36.17 6.08 -20.61
C ASN A 513 -37.57 5.52 -20.33
N LYS A 514 -38.16 5.84 -19.17
CA LYS A 514 -39.51 5.40 -18.77
C LYS A 514 -39.73 3.89 -18.82
N LEU A 515 -38.67 3.11 -18.60
CA LEU A 515 -38.71 1.65 -18.55
C LEU A 515 -39.18 1.14 -17.18
N MET A 516 -39.08 1.98 -16.16
CA MET A 516 -39.51 1.68 -14.79
C MET A 516 -39.76 2.98 -14.03
N ASP A 517 -40.77 2.98 -13.15
CA ASP A 517 -41.03 4.09 -12.23
C ASP A 517 -39.87 4.20 -11.22
N GLU A 518 -39.46 5.41 -10.84
CA GLU A 518 -38.34 5.66 -9.95
C GLU A 518 -38.43 4.88 -8.64
N GLY A 519 -39.57 4.93 -7.96
CA GLY A 519 -39.78 4.21 -6.69
C GLY A 519 -39.80 2.69 -6.78
N LYS A 520 -39.76 2.12 -8.00
CA LYS A 520 -39.74 0.69 -8.24
C LYS A 520 -38.35 0.18 -8.69
N VAL A 521 -37.42 1.09 -9.01
CA VAL A 521 -36.09 0.70 -9.47
C VAL A 521 -35.31 0.11 -8.29
N PRO A 522 -34.82 -1.13 -8.39
CA PRO A 522 -34.05 -1.73 -7.31
C PRO A 522 -32.71 -1.03 -7.14
N PHE A 523 -32.30 -0.87 -5.88
CA PHE A 523 -30.96 -0.36 -5.55
C PHE A 523 -30.44 -1.02 -4.26
N ALA A 524 -29.14 -0.89 -4.02
CA ALA A 524 -28.53 -1.37 -2.80
C ALA A 524 -28.98 -0.47 -1.63
N HIS A 525 -29.87 -0.93 -0.81
CA HIS A 525 -30.35 -0.22 0.38
C HIS A 525 -30.05 -1.04 1.64
N GLY A 526 -29.71 -0.33 2.71
CA GLY A 526 -29.46 -0.94 4.00
C GLY A 526 -30.75 -1.37 4.69
N VAL A 527 -30.74 -2.56 5.27
CA VAL A 527 -31.84 -3.06 6.09
C VAL A 527 -31.44 -2.94 7.55
N ALA A 528 -32.32 -2.41 8.39
CA ALA A 528 -32.11 -2.38 9.82
C ALA A 528 -32.15 -3.81 10.38
N MET A 529 -31.06 -4.24 10.99
CA MET A 529 -30.90 -5.55 11.62
C MET A 529 -30.20 -5.39 12.95
N SER A 530 -30.52 -6.26 13.91
CA SER A 530 -29.78 -6.37 15.15
C SER A 530 -28.32 -6.82 14.90
N PRO A 531 -27.40 -6.66 15.84
CA PRO A 531 -26.02 -7.15 15.70
C PRO A 531 -25.95 -8.66 15.44
N GLU A 532 -26.81 -9.45 16.08
CA GLU A 532 -26.91 -10.89 15.93
C GLU A 532 -27.42 -11.29 14.54
N GLU A 533 -28.46 -10.65 14.05
CA GLU A 533 -29.00 -10.84 12.70
C GLU A 533 -27.97 -10.44 11.64
N THR A 534 -27.26 -9.32 11.87
CA THR A 534 -26.15 -8.88 11.01
C THR A 534 -25.06 -9.94 10.89
N LEU A 535 -24.61 -10.49 12.01
CA LEU A 535 -23.59 -11.55 11.98
C LEU A 535 -24.10 -12.84 11.32
N ALA A 536 -25.37 -13.21 11.55
CA ALA A 536 -25.99 -14.35 10.88
C ALA A 536 -26.03 -14.14 9.36
N TRP A 537 -26.46 -12.96 8.92
CA TRP A 537 -26.48 -12.58 7.50
C TRP A 537 -25.07 -12.63 6.88
N ILE A 538 -24.05 -12.08 7.57
CA ILE A 538 -22.64 -12.10 7.13
C ILE A 538 -22.15 -13.53 6.92
N ARG A 539 -22.40 -14.42 7.87
CA ARG A 539 -22.00 -15.83 7.78
C ARG A 539 -22.68 -16.54 6.61
N ALA A 540 -23.98 -16.30 6.42
CA ALA A 540 -24.75 -16.83 5.30
C ALA A 540 -24.31 -16.27 3.93
N SER A 541 -23.60 -15.14 3.90
CA SER A 541 -23.11 -14.48 2.69
C SER A 541 -21.70 -14.90 2.28
N GLN A 542 -21.05 -15.77 3.04
CA GLN A 542 -19.70 -16.25 2.78
C GLN A 542 -19.67 -17.12 1.52
N LYS A 543 -18.90 -16.74 0.52
CA LYS A 543 -18.76 -17.49 -0.74
C LYS A 543 -17.83 -18.71 -0.56
N GLY A 544 -18.31 -19.91 -0.91
CA GLY A 544 -17.48 -21.10 -1.09
C GLY A 544 -16.91 -21.72 0.19
N VAL A 545 -17.35 -21.31 1.37
CA VAL A 545 -17.00 -21.93 2.65
C VAL A 545 -18.28 -22.50 3.25
N LYS A 546 -18.29 -23.80 3.61
CA LYS A 546 -19.33 -24.33 4.49
C LYS A 546 -19.34 -23.47 5.75
N ALA A 547 -20.50 -23.03 6.17
CA ALA A 547 -20.65 -22.22 7.38
C ALA A 547 -20.00 -22.99 8.54
N ASP A 548 -18.75 -22.63 8.83
CA ASP A 548 -18.09 -23.08 10.03
C ASP A 548 -18.69 -22.28 11.18
N THR A 549 -19.56 -22.92 11.94
CA THR A 549 -20.19 -22.37 13.13
C THR A 549 -19.21 -22.22 14.30
N ALA A 550 -17.96 -22.66 14.13
CA ALA A 550 -16.92 -22.42 15.12
C ALA A 550 -16.70 -20.92 15.28
N THR A 551 -17.23 -20.35 16.34
CA THR A 551 -16.95 -19.00 16.76
C THR A 551 -15.44 -18.84 16.91
N TYR A 552 -14.84 -17.81 16.26
CA TYR A 552 -13.46 -17.45 16.60
C TYR A 552 -13.43 -17.05 18.09
N ASN A 553 -12.26 -17.22 18.73
CA ASN A 553 -12.13 -17.07 20.17
C ASN A 553 -12.58 -15.67 20.64
N ARG A 554 -13.78 -15.61 21.23
CA ARG A 554 -14.44 -14.37 21.71
C ARG A 554 -13.63 -13.70 22.82
N ASP A 555 -12.99 -14.49 23.69
CA ASP A 555 -12.14 -13.97 24.75
C ASP A 555 -10.92 -13.22 24.20
N ARG A 556 -10.35 -13.75 23.10
CA ARG A 556 -9.25 -13.07 22.40
C ARG A 556 -9.70 -11.75 21.79
N TYR A 557 -10.89 -11.71 21.19
CA TYR A 557 -11.46 -10.47 20.65
C TYR A 557 -11.65 -9.44 21.76
N GLN A 558 -12.26 -9.81 22.88
CA GLN A 558 -12.44 -8.92 24.03
C GLN A 558 -11.11 -8.44 24.60
N ARG A 559 -10.13 -9.33 24.68
CA ARG A 559 -8.78 -8.96 25.13
C ARG A 559 -8.13 -7.93 24.19
N ILE A 560 -8.22 -8.13 22.87
CA ILE A 560 -7.68 -7.17 21.88
C ILE A 560 -8.41 -5.83 22.01
N ARG A 561 -9.74 -5.83 22.13
CA ARG A 561 -10.53 -4.62 22.34
C ARG A 561 -10.12 -3.89 23.61
N ASN A 562 -9.99 -4.60 24.72
CA ASN A 562 -9.58 -4.03 25.99
C ASN A 562 -8.17 -3.43 25.93
N LEU A 563 -7.22 -4.09 25.26
CA LEU A 563 -5.88 -3.54 25.04
C LEU A 563 -5.91 -2.21 24.28
N PHE A 564 -6.75 -2.08 23.27
CA PHE A 564 -6.92 -0.80 22.58
C PHE A 564 -7.50 0.28 23.51
N LEU A 565 -8.54 -0.05 24.27
CA LEU A 565 -9.16 0.88 25.22
C LEU A 565 -8.19 1.31 26.34
N TYR A 566 -7.34 0.41 26.79
CA TYR A 566 -6.32 0.67 27.82
C TYR A 566 -5.07 1.36 27.27
N GLY A 567 -5.03 1.65 25.95
CA GLY A 567 -3.91 2.33 25.35
C GLY A 567 -2.72 1.44 24.95
N PHE A 568 -2.87 0.13 24.97
CA PHE A 568 -1.86 -0.86 24.55
C PHE A 568 -2.07 -1.27 23.08
N ALA A 569 -2.06 -0.29 22.17
CA ALA A 569 -2.38 -0.51 20.75
C ALA A 569 -1.39 -1.47 20.08
N ASP A 570 -0.10 -1.38 20.36
CA ASP A 570 0.93 -2.23 19.73
C ASP A 570 0.76 -3.69 20.12
N GLU A 571 0.43 -3.95 21.38
CA GLU A 571 0.13 -5.27 21.91
C GLU A 571 -1.19 -5.83 21.35
N ALA A 572 -2.18 -4.96 21.19
CA ALA A 572 -3.45 -5.29 20.56
C ALA A 572 -3.25 -5.74 19.11
N PHE A 573 -2.46 -5.00 18.34
CA PHE A 573 -2.12 -5.37 16.96
C PHE A 573 -1.33 -6.68 16.89
N ALA A 574 -0.40 -6.93 17.79
CA ALA A 574 0.36 -8.18 17.83
C ALA A 574 -0.59 -9.40 18.02
N LEU A 575 -1.53 -9.31 18.96
CA LEU A 575 -2.53 -10.37 19.17
C LEU A 575 -3.51 -10.51 18.01
N TYR A 576 -3.90 -9.39 17.39
CA TYR A 576 -4.73 -9.39 16.19
C TYR A 576 -4.02 -10.09 15.01
N ASP A 577 -2.74 -9.82 14.78
CA ASP A 577 -1.99 -10.46 13.69
C ASP A 577 -1.90 -11.98 13.84
N GLU A 578 -1.81 -12.48 15.06
CA GLU A 578 -1.91 -13.92 15.33
C GLU A 578 -3.30 -14.47 15.00
N ALA A 579 -4.36 -13.77 15.42
CA ALA A 579 -5.73 -14.17 15.13
C ALA A 579 -6.01 -14.17 13.62
N ARG A 580 -5.51 -13.17 12.90
CA ARG A 580 -5.68 -12.99 11.47
C ARG A 580 -5.11 -14.15 10.65
N LYS A 581 -3.99 -14.73 11.03
CA LYS A 581 -3.32 -15.82 10.27
C LYS A 581 -4.27 -16.97 9.92
N LYS A 582 -5.21 -17.31 10.82
CA LYS A 582 -6.17 -18.41 10.63
C LYS A 582 -7.53 -17.94 10.08
N ASN A 583 -7.88 -16.65 10.25
CA ASN A 583 -9.23 -16.15 10.03
C ASN A 583 -9.34 -15.11 8.88
N TYR A 584 -8.27 -14.84 8.15
CA TYR A 584 -8.19 -13.74 7.17
C TYR A 584 -9.19 -13.80 6.01
N LYS A 585 -9.87 -14.93 5.79
CA LYS A 585 -10.92 -15.09 4.77
C LYS A 585 -12.34 -15.08 5.34
N ARG A 586 -12.51 -15.16 6.64
CA ARG A 586 -13.83 -15.23 7.30
C ARG A 586 -14.48 -13.86 7.29
N LEU A 587 -15.71 -13.77 6.78
CA LEU A 587 -16.42 -12.48 6.68
C LEU A 587 -16.78 -11.91 8.06
N ASP A 588 -17.21 -12.75 9.02
CA ASP A 588 -17.53 -12.33 10.38
C ASP A 588 -16.28 -11.76 11.09
N PHE A 589 -15.13 -12.41 10.97
CA PHE A 589 -13.86 -11.90 11.48
C PHE A 589 -13.49 -10.55 10.86
N LEU A 590 -13.58 -10.44 9.54
CA LEU A 590 -13.24 -9.21 8.83
C LEU A 590 -14.15 -8.04 9.25
N TYR A 591 -15.45 -8.32 9.46
CA TYR A 591 -16.42 -7.32 9.88
C TYR A 591 -16.18 -6.87 11.33
N GLU A 592 -16.15 -7.79 12.29
CA GLU A 592 -16.04 -7.44 13.71
C GLU A 592 -14.72 -6.73 14.04
N TYR A 593 -13.58 -7.21 13.50
CA TYR A 593 -12.31 -6.53 13.70
C TYR A 593 -12.21 -5.22 12.90
N GLY A 594 -12.85 -5.13 11.76
CA GLY A 594 -12.93 -3.90 10.98
C GLY A 594 -13.73 -2.81 11.72
N MET A 595 -14.88 -3.19 12.30
CA MET A 595 -15.68 -2.29 13.14
C MET A 595 -14.93 -1.88 14.40
N LEU A 596 -14.25 -2.83 15.06
CA LEU A 596 -13.37 -2.51 16.19
C LEU A 596 -12.31 -1.46 15.80
N PHE A 597 -11.67 -1.61 14.66
CA PHE A 597 -10.66 -0.62 14.22
C PHE A 597 -11.27 0.75 13.94
N TYR A 598 -12.50 0.83 13.45
CA TYR A 598 -13.21 2.12 13.35
C TYR A 598 -13.53 2.70 14.73
N GLU A 599 -14.04 1.89 15.65
CA GLU A 599 -14.31 2.28 17.05
C GLU A 599 -13.05 2.90 17.71
N VAL A 600 -11.90 2.29 17.46
CA VAL A 600 -10.64 2.75 18.05
C VAL A 600 -9.86 3.75 17.20
N GLY A 601 -10.45 4.32 16.14
CA GLY A 601 -9.84 5.36 15.31
C GLY A 601 -8.74 4.88 14.35
N GLU A 602 -8.59 3.55 14.17
CA GLU A 602 -7.65 2.95 13.23
C GLU A 602 -8.33 2.76 11.85
N THR A 603 -8.87 3.84 11.29
CA THR A 603 -9.75 3.80 10.10
C THR A 603 -9.11 3.11 8.91
N ALA A 604 -7.85 3.38 8.62
CA ALA A 604 -7.14 2.74 7.51
C ALA A 604 -7.03 1.21 7.69
N ALA A 605 -6.85 0.73 8.93
CA ALA A 605 -6.82 -0.70 9.22
C ALA A 605 -8.21 -1.32 9.04
N GLY A 606 -9.24 -0.68 9.56
CA GLY A 606 -10.64 -1.10 9.40
C GLY A 606 -11.05 -1.17 7.93
N TYR A 607 -10.73 -0.14 7.16
CA TYR A 607 -11.07 -0.09 5.74
C TYR A 607 -10.32 -1.14 4.89
N ARG A 608 -9.08 -1.48 5.24
CA ARG A 608 -8.39 -2.62 4.58
C ARG A 608 -9.15 -3.93 4.77
N LEU A 609 -9.74 -4.16 5.96
CA LEU A 609 -10.58 -5.33 6.23
C LEU A 609 -11.93 -5.23 5.48
N ALA A 610 -12.52 -4.05 5.40
CA ALA A 610 -13.75 -3.81 4.63
C ALA A 610 -13.55 -4.12 3.14
N ARG A 611 -12.43 -3.72 2.55
CA ARG A 611 -12.08 -4.10 1.17
C ARG A 611 -11.90 -5.61 1.00
N GLN A 612 -11.26 -6.26 1.97
CA GLN A 612 -11.12 -7.73 1.93
C GLN A 612 -12.46 -8.44 2.09
N PHE A 613 -13.33 -7.94 2.96
CA PHE A 613 -14.72 -8.39 3.10
C PHE A 613 -15.46 -8.29 1.77
N GLN A 614 -15.45 -7.12 1.12
CA GLN A 614 -16.09 -6.88 -0.17
C GLN A 614 -15.58 -7.81 -1.29
N ASN A 615 -14.33 -8.22 -1.24
CA ASN A 615 -13.76 -9.17 -2.21
C ASN A 615 -14.19 -10.63 -1.97
N ASN A 616 -14.56 -10.97 -0.75
CA ASN A 616 -14.89 -12.35 -0.33
C ASN A 616 -16.39 -12.62 -0.26
N ILE A 617 -17.22 -11.58 -0.18
CA ILE A 617 -18.67 -11.70 -0.14
C ILE A 617 -19.25 -12.03 -1.53
N ASP A 618 -20.40 -12.74 -1.57
CA ASP A 618 -21.21 -12.79 -2.78
C ASP A 618 -21.83 -11.39 -3.03
N ARG A 619 -21.44 -10.74 -4.11
CA ARG A 619 -21.83 -9.37 -4.44
C ARG A 619 -23.35 -9.17 -4.53
N ARG A 620 -24.10 -10.17 -4.98
CA ARG A 620 -25.56 -10.11 -5.11
C ARG A 620 -26.24 -9.90 -3.75
N ARG A 621 -25.61 -10.37 -2.67
CA ARG A 621 -26.09 -10.15 -1.30
C ARG A 621 -26.10 -8.65 -0.92
N LEU A 622 -25.25 -7.84 -1.57
CA LEU A 622 -25.18 -6.40 -1.33
C LEU A 622 -26.35 -5.59 -1.92
N MET A 623 -27.37 -6.24 -2.47
CA MET A 623 -28.62 -5.57 -2.85
C MET A 623 -29.46 -5.17 -1.62
N SER A 624 -29.49 -5.98 -0.56
CA SER A 624 -30.23 -5.69 0.68
C SER A 624 -29.40 -6.17 1.88
N PRO A 625 -28.23 -5.57 2.13
CA PRO A 625 -27.38 -5.91 3.26
C PRO A 625 -27.89 -5.23 4.54
N PRO A 626 -27.45 -5.66 5.72
CA PRO A 626 -27.59 -4.85 6.92
C PRO A 626 -27.00 -3.45 6.72
N ILE A 627 -27.68 -2.41 7.20
CA ILE A 627 -27.19 -1.02 7.06
C ILE A 627 -25.79 -0.85 7.68
N SER A 628 -25.51 -1.55 8.78
CA SER A 628 -24.20 -1.58 9.42
C SER A 628 -23.09 -2.14 8.53
N VAL A 629 -23.41 -3.03 7.60
CA VAL A 629 -22.46 -3.52 6.58
C VAL A 629 -22.15 -2.43 5.55
N LEU A 630 -23.14 -1.63 5.15
CA LEU A 630 -22.88 -0.49 4.26
C LEU A 630 -22.02 0.56 4.96
N HIS A 631 -22.32 0.93 6.20
CA HIS A 631 -21.48 1.85 6.99
C HIS A 631 -20.06 1.31 7.17
N TYR A 632 -19.90 0.00 7.33
CA TYR A 632 -18.59 -0.65 7.38
C TYR A 632 -17.82 -0.52 6.06
N LEU A 633 -18.50 -0.69 4.92
CA LEU A 633 -17.90 -0.57 3.60
C LEU A 633 -17.65 0.89 3.19
N TYR A 634 -18.39 1.84 3.73
CA TYR A 634 -18.37 3.27 3.38
C TYR A 634 -18.24 4.15 4.63
N PRO A 635 -17.08 4.09 5.34
CA PRO A 635 -16.89 4.89 6.55
C PRO A 635 -16.77 6.40 6.25
N ILE A 636 -17.14 7.23 7.23
CA ILE A 636 -17.07 8.69 7.19
C ILE A 636 -16.18 9.22 8.34
N PRO A 637 -14.86 8.99 8.33
CA PRO A 637 -13.97 9.50 9.38
C PRO A 637 -13.83 11.03 9.31
N PHE A 638 -13.42 11.65 10.42
CA PHE A 638 -13.18 13.09 10.50
C PHE A 638 -14.44 13.93 10.13
N THR A 639 -15.61 13.47 10.57
CA THR A 639 -16.90 14.02 10.11
C THR A 639 -17.01 15.51 10.35
N GLU A 640 -16.65 15.99 11.54
CA GLU A 640 -16.76 17.40 11.91
C GLU A 640 -15.85 18.29 11.04
N GLN A 641 -14.60 17.85 10.81
CA GLN A 641 -13.62 18.57 10.01
C GLN A 641 -14.07 18.63 8.53
N VAL A 642 -14.51 17.49 8.01
CA VAL A 642 -14.98 17.44 6.62
C VAL A 642 -16.21 18.32 6.43
N LYS A 643 -17.19 18.26 7.35
CA LYS A 643 -18.39 19.13 7.31
C LYS A 643 -18.00 20.60 7.41
N PHE A 644 -17.12 20.96 8.36
CA PHE A 644 -16.68 22.33 8.59
C PHE A 644 -16.01 22.93 7.33
N HIS A 645 -15.01 22.24 6.78
CA HIS A 645 -14.30 22.76 5.61
C HIS A 645 -15.08 22.64 4.30
N SER A 646 -16.04 21.73 4.20
CA SER A 646 -16.92 21.63 3.04
C SER A 646 -17.94 22.77 3.00
N GLY A 647 -18.56 23.07 4.13
CA GLY A 647 -19.67 24.02 4.21
C GLY A 647 -20.73 23.72 3.15
N GLU A 648 -21.27 24.77 2.53
CA GLU A 648 -22.17 24.63 1.38
C GLU A 648 -21.46 24.59 0.02
N ARG A 649 -20.11 24.68 0.02
CA ARG A 649 -19.30 24.82 -1.22
C ARG A 649 -19.14 23.51 -1.97
N ILE A 650 -19.12 22.39 -1.25
CA ILE A 650 -18.93 21.05 -1.82
C ILE A 650 -19.62 20.01 -0.93
N ASP A 651 -20.23 19.01 -1.56
CA ASP A 651 -20.85 17.90 -0.82
C ASP A 651 -19.78 17.09 -0.05
N PRO A 652 -19.90 16.92 1.28
CA PRO A 652 -19.00 16.10 2.07
C PRO A 652 -18.83 14.67 1.54
N PHE A 653 -19.89 14.10 0.97
CA PHE A 653 -19.82 12.72 0.42
C PHE A 653 -18.93 12.62 -0.83
N PHE A 654 -18.86 13.70 -1.61
CA PHE A 654 -17.89 13.80 -2.68
C PHE A 654 -16.45 13.79 -2.14
N VAL A 655 -16.18 14.54 -1.06
CA VAL A 655 -14.87 14.54 -0.39
C VAL A 655 -14.50 13.14 0.12
N TYR A 656 -15.42 12.43 0.78
CA TYR A 656 -15.18 11.06 1.23
C TYR A 656 -14.90 10.10 0.08
N SER A 657 -15.57 10.28 -1.06
CA SER A 657 -15.37 9.43 -2.23
C SER A 657 -13.97 9.60 -2.83
N VAL A 658 -13.45 10.83 -2.84
CA VAL A 658 -12.07 11.15 -3.22
C VAL A 658 -11.09 10.56 -2.20
N MET A 659 -11.27 10.85 -0.90
CA MET A 659 -10.41 10.35 0.18
C MET A 659 -10.29 8.82 0.18
N ARG A 660 -11.41 8.14 -0.06
CA ARG A 660 -11.48 6.68 -0.17
C ARG A 660 -10.63 6.15 -1.32
N GLN A 661 -10.63 6.83 -2.47
CA GLN A 661 -9.88 6.42 -3.64
C GLN A 661 -8.39 6.76 -3.53
N GLU A 662 -8.06 7.92 -2.97
CA GLU A 662 -6.70 8.45 -2.89
C GLU A 662 -5.84 7.69 -1.87
N SER A 663 -6.29 7.60 -0.63
CA SER A 663 -5.48 7.12 0.48
C SER A 663 -6.00 5.86 1.16
N ILE A 664 -7.22 5.39 0.83
CA ILE A 664 -7.93 4.39 1.64
C ILE A 664 -7.99 4.80 3.13
N PHE A 665 -8.21 6.11 3.36
CA PHE A 665 -8.22 6.76 4.68
C PHE A 665 -6.91 6.68 5.47
N ASN A 666 -5.78 6.49 4.80
CA ASN A 666 -4.47 6.47 5.42
C ASN A 666 -3.79 7.85 5.28
N PHE A 667 -3.78 8.62 6.35
CA PHE A 667 -3.17 9.96 6.35
C PHE A 667 -1.63 9.95 6.29
N GLN A 668 -0.99 8.81 6.55
CA GLN A 668 0.48 8.67 6.53
C GLN A 668 1.02 8.19 5.18
N ILE A 669 0.17 8.07 4.15
CA ILE A 669 0.61 7.54 2.86
C ILE A 669 1.16 8.66 1.97
N ALA A 670 2.27 8.36 1.28
CA ALA A 670 2.74 9.13 0.13
C ALA A 670 2.66 8.30 -1.14
N SER A 671 2.29 8.93 -2.26
CA SER A 671 2.33 8.29 -3.56
C SER A 671 3.78 8.21 -4.10
N PRO A 672 4.06 7.36 -5.10
CA PRO A 672 5.38 7.32 -5.73
C PRO A 672 5.85 8.66 -6.35
N VAL A 673 4.90 9.56 -6.63
CA VAL A 673 5.18 10.88 -7.19
C VAL A 673 5.16 11.99 -6.12
N GLY A 674 5.01 11.63 -4.85
CA GLY A 674 5.11 12.56 -3.72
C GLY A 674 3.80 13.23 -3.30
N ALA A 675 2.64 12.77 -3.75
CA ALA A 675 1.36 13.23 -3.21
C ALA A 675 1.15 12.68 -1.79
N CYS A 676 0.67 13.49 -0.85
CA CYS A 676 0.69 13.21 0.58
C CYS A 676 -0.71 13.18 1.22
N GLY A 677 -0.91 12.29 2.18
CA GLY A 677 -2.02 12.31 3.13
C GLY A 677 -3.36 11.80 2.58
N LEU A 678 -4.44 12.12 3.27
CA LEU A 678 -5.80 11.61 3.02
C LEU A 678 -6.30 11.89 1.60
N LEU A 679 -6.14 13.11 1.13
CA LEU A 679 -6.56 13.58 -0.18
C LEU A 679 -5.40 13.65 -1.18
N GLN A 680 -4.25 13.09 -0.86
CA GLN A 680 -3.08 12.99 -1.75
C GLN A 680 -2.70 14.34 -2.40
N VAL A 681 -2.58 15.37 -1.58
CA VAL A 681 -2.19 16.71 -2.04
C VAL A 681 -0.70 16.73 -2.37
N MET A 682 -0.34 17.24 -3.55
CA MET A 682 1.06 17.45 -3.92
C MET A 682 1.68 18.58 -3.08
N PRO A 683 2.94 18.48 -2.62
CA PRO A 683 3.60 19.53 -1.84
C PRO A 683 3.55 20.93 -2.47
N ALA A 684 3.75 21.02 -3.79
CA ALA A 684 3.67 22.29 -4.51
C ALA A 684 2.24 22.86 -4.53
N THR A 685 1.24 21.99 -4.70
CA THR A 685 -0.19 22.35 -4.61
C THR A 685 -0.55 22.79 -3.19
N GLY A 686 -0.06 22.06 -2.18
CA GLY A 686 -0.26 22.42 -0.77
C GLY A 686 0.27 23.80 -0.43
N LYS A 687 1.47 24.17 -0.92
CA LYS A 687 2.03 25.50 -0.74
C LYS A 687 1.16 26.60 -1.38
N MET A 688 0.74 26.41 -2.62
CA MET A 688 -0.14 27.34 -3.32
C MET A 688 -1.49 27.52 -2.58
N LEU A 689 -2.04 26.42 -2.05
CA LEU A 689 -3.29 26.48 -1.30
C LEU A 689 -3.11 27.14 0.07
N ALA A 690 -1.98 26.91 0.74
CA ALA A 690 -1.63 27.57 2.00
C ALA A 690 -1.52 29.10 1.83
N GLU A 691 -0.99 29.56 0.70
CA GLU A 691 -0.99 31.00 0.35
C GLU A 691 -2.42 31.54 0.23
N LYS A 692 -3.31 30.82 -0.46
CA LYS A 692 -4.72 31.18 -0.61
C LYS A 692 -5.50 31.16 0.71
N GLU A 693 -5.14 30.28 1.62
CA GLU A 693 -5.76 30.14 2.96
C GLU A 693 -5.14 31.09 3.99
N GLY A 694 -4.12 31.86 3.65
CA GLY A 694 -3.46 32.80 4.57
C GLY A 694 -2.59 32.13 5.64
N ILE A 695 -2.17 30.90 5.43
CA ILE A 695 -1.36 30.11 6.38
C ILE A 695 0.07 29.82 5.90
N ALA A 696 0.51 30.48 4.83
CA ALA A 696 1.80 30.24 4.19
C ALA A 696 3.00 30.47 5.12
N GLU A 697 2.87 31.34 6.12
CA GLU A 697 3.96 31.67 7.04
C GLU A 697 4.39 30.49 7.94
N TRP A 698 3.46 29.60 8.28
CA TRP A 698 3.73 28.48 9.15
C TRP A 698 3.51 27.13 8.49
N PHE A 699 3.07 27.09 7.23
CA PHE A 699 2.86 25.84 6.50
C PHE A 699 4.19 25.19 6.08
N ASP A 700 4.37 23.93 6.43
CA ASP A 700 5.41 23.05 5.92
C ASP A 700 4.79 21.87 5.15
N PRO A 701 5.33 21.46 3.99
CA PRO A 701 4.82 20.32 3.23
C PRO A 701 4.66 19.01 4.01
N GLN A 702 5.45 18.79 5.08
CA GLN A 702 5.29 17.63 5.95
C GLN A 702 3.95 17.65 6.71
N MET A 703 3.35 18.84 6.89
CA MET A 703 2.02 18.96 7.49
C MET A 703 0.91 18.34 6.64
N LEU A 704 1.15 18.06 5.36
CA LEU A 704 0.21 17.31 4.53
C LEU A 704 -0.03 15.86 5.01
N PHE A 705 0.80 15.34 5.91
CA PHE A 705 0.54 14.08 6.60
C PHE A 705 -0.28 14.25 7.89
N ASN A 706 -0.54 15.48 8.32
CA ASN A 706 -1.53 15.77 9.34
C ASN A 706 -2.93 15.72 8.70
N PRO A 707 -3.87 14.89 9.16
CA PRO A 707 -5.17 14.75 8.52
C PRO A 707 -6.00 16.03 8.53
N TYR A 708 -5.90 16.86 9.55
CA TYR A 708 -6.64 18.13 9.64
C TYR A 708 -6.16 19.11 8.57
N MET A 709 -4.86 19.35 8.48
CA MET A 709 -4.25 20.17 7.42
C MET A 709 -4.56 19.63 6.02
N ASN A 710 -4.49 18.31 5.86
CA ASN A 710 -4.73 17.69 4.56
C ASN A 710 -6.20 17.82 4.13
N ILE A 711 -7.15 17.68 5.07
CA ILE A 711 -8.59 17.87 4.81
C ILE A 711 -8.86 19.33 4.40
N ARG A 712 -8.36 20.30 5.15
CA ARG A 712 -8.51 21.73 4.84
C ARG A 712 -8.04 22.06 3.42
N LEU A 713 -6.78 21.77 3.14
CA LEU A 713 -6.18 22.11 1.83
C LEU A 713 -6.74 21.26 0.69
N GLY A 714 -7.01 19.98 0.92
CA GLY A 714 -7.58 19.10 -0.09
C GLY A 714 -9.01 19.49 -0.47
N ILE A 715 -9.87 19.86 0.50
CA ILE A 715 -11.21 20.37 0.23
C ILE A 715 -11.12 21.72 -0.50
N ARG A 716 -10.26 22.62 -0.09
CA ARG A 716 -10.05 23.88 -0.79
C ARG A 716 -9.71 23.63 -2.27
N TYR A 717 -8.82 22.69 -2.55
CA TYR A 717 -8.48 22.34 -3.92
C TYR A 717 -9.67 21.81 -4.71
N LEU A 718 -10.47 20.92 -4.12
CA LEU A 718 -11.68 20.39 -4.77
C LEU A 718 -12.71 21.50 -5.04
N VAL A 719 -12.87 22.45 -4.12
CA VAL A 719 -13.76 23.63 -4.30
C VAL A 719 -13.27 24.52 -5.45
N ASP A 720 -11.98 24.81 -5.52
CA ASP A 720 -11.37 25.59 -6.59
C ASP A 720 -11.60 24.92 -7.97
N LEU A 721 -11.39 23.59 -8.06
CA LEU A 721 -11.66 22.83 -9.29
C LEU A 721 -13.14 22.77 -9.65
N LYS A 722 -14.02 22.63 -8.66
CA LYS A 722 -15.47 22.64 -8.88
C LYS A 722 -15.90 23.94 -9.55
N ALA A 723 -15.39 25.08 -9.08
CA ALA A 723 -15.63 26.38 -9.69
C ALA A 723 -15.01 26.47 -11.11
N GLU A 724 -13.78 25.96 -11.32
CA GLU A 724 -13.11 25.98 -12.64
C GLU A 724 -13.89 25.20 -13.71
N TYR A 725 -14.54 24.09 -13.34
CA TYR A 725 -15.24 23.21 -14.26
C TYR A 725 -16.78 23.32 -14.17
N SER A 726 -17.31 24.41 -13.61
CA SER A 726 -18.75 24.70 -13.56
C SER A 726 -19.58 23.52 -13.01
N ASP A 727 -19.15 22.95 -11.89
CA ASP A 727 -19.77 21.83 -11.19
C ASP A 727 -19.76 20.48 -11.95
N ASP A 728 -19.06 20.36 -13.09
CA ASP A 728 -18.91 19.07 -13.76
C ASP A 728 -17.85 18.22 -13.04
N TYR A 729 -18.29 17.39 -12.11
CA TYR A 729 -17.45 16.52 -11.31
C TYR A 729 -16.58 15.57 -12.13
N MET A 730 -16.94 15.21 -13.37
CA MET A 730 -16.09 14.41 -14.24
C MET A 730 -14.77 15.11 -14.55
N TYR A 731 -14.86 16.41 -14.87
CA TYR A 731 -13.66 17.19 -15.19
C TYR A 731 -12.93 17.69 -13.95
N VAL A 732 -13.64 17.92 -12.83
CA VAL A 732 -13.03 18.11 -11.52
C VAL A 732 -12.07 16.93 -11.20
N LEU A 733 -12.59 15.72 -11.29
CA LEU A 733 -11.81 14.51 -11.04
C LEU A 733 -10.74 14.25 -12.10
N GLY A 734 -11.04 14.60 -13.37
CA GLY A 734 -10.07 14.55 -14.45
C GLY A 734 -8.84 15.41 -14.16
N ASN A 735 -9.07 16.66 -13.73
CA ASN A 735 -7.97 17.57 -13.36
C ASN A 735 -7.25 17.12 -12.09
N TYR A 736 -7.99 16.71 -11.07
CA TYR A 736 -7.40 16.23 -9.82
C TYR A 736 -6.40 15.10 -10.04
N ASN A 737 -6.73 14.14 -10.91
CA ASN A 737 -5.91 12.96 -11.17
C ASN A 737 -4.86 13.15 -12.27
N ALA A 738 -5.19 13.88 -13.38
CA ALA A 738 -4.33 13.98 -14.56
C ALA A 738 -3.81 15.40 -14.85
N GLY A 739 -4.30 16.38 -14.12
CA GLY A 739 -3.96 17.78 -14.30
C GLY A 739 -4.75 18.48 -15.41
N PRO A 740 -4.58 19.82 -15.56
CA PRO A 740 -5.45 20.65 -16.39
C PRO A 740 -5.34 20.40 -17.90
N LYS A 741 -4.12 20.15 -18.42
CA LYS A 741 -3.92 20.02 -19.88
C LYS A 741 -4.72 18.87 -20.52
N PRO A 742 -4.65 17.62 -20.04
CA PRO A 742 -5.46 16.55 -20.61
C PRO A 742 -6.96 16.77 -20.36
N THR A 743 -7.34 17.30 -19.21
CA THR A 743 -8.74 17.53 -18.85
C THR A 743 -9.42 18.52 -19.76
N LYS A 744 -8.78 19.66 -20.09
CA LYS A 744 -9.33 20.63 -21.06
C LYS A 744 -9.52 20.04 -22.45
N ARG A 745 -8.65 19.11 -22.87
CA ARG A 745 -8.83 18.38 -24.12
C ARG A 745 -10.03 17.43 -24.08
N TRP A 746 -10.23 16.74 -22.96
CA TRP A 746 -11.40 15.87 -22.80
C TRP A 746 -12.70 16.68 -22.72
N GLN A 747 -12.68 17.82 -22.06
CA GLN A 747 -13.81 18.73 -21.97
C GLN A 747 -14.24 19.18 -23.38
N ALA A 748 -13.30 19.70 -24.17
CA ALA A 748 -13.58 20.11 -25.55
C ALA A 748 -14.07 18.97 -26.45
N ALA A 749 -13.46 17.77 -26.33
CA ALA A 749 -13.88 16.60 -27.10
C ALA A 749 -15.21 15.99 -26.61
N GLY A 750 -15.64 16.31 -25.40
CA GLY A 750 -16.88 15.81 -24.80
C GLY A 750 -18.08 16.75 -24.93
N GLU A 751 -17.91 17.93 -25.47
CA GLU A 751 -18.97 18.93 -25.64
C GLU A 751 -20.19 18.33 -26.35
N GLY A 752 -21.36 18.51 -25.78
CA GLY A 752 -22.63 17.99 -26.33
C GLY A 752 -22.84 16.47 -26.19
N LYS A 753 -21.85 15.71 -25.72
CA LYS A 753 -21.98 14.26 -25.55
C LYS A 753 -22.59 13.89 -24.20
N PRO A 754 -23.40 12.79 -24.18
CA PRO A 754 -23.91 12.23 -22.92
C PRO A 754 -22.78 11.86 -21.95
N TRP A 755 -23.09 11.93 -20.66
CA TRP A 755 -22.15 11.60 -19.57
C TRP A 755 -21.41 10.28 -19.75
N ASP A 756 -22.13 9.20 -20.11
CA ASP A 756 -21.54 7.86 -20.23
C ASP A 756 -20.53 7.76 -21.35
N LEU A 757 -20.76 8.44 -22.48
CA LEU A 757 -19.81 8.51 -23.58
C LEU A 757 -18.58 9.33 -23.19
N ARG A 758 -18.77 10.50 -22.56
CA ARG A 758 -17.65 11.32 -22.09
C ARG A 758 -16.76 10.56 -21.12
N ALA A 759 -17.34 9.83 -20.17
CA ALA A 759 -16.59 9.03 -19.21
C ALA A 759 -15.76 7.92 -19.87
N GLU A 760 -16.28 7.26 -20.91
CA GLU A 760 -15.58 6.20 -21.64
C GLU A 760 -14.52 6.74 -22.61
N GLU A 761 -14.61 7.99 -23.03
CA GLU A 761 -13.69 8.63 -23.95
C GLU A 761 -12.50 9.32 -23.26
N ILE A 762 -12.45 9.37 -21.93
CA ILE A 762 -11.25 9.79 -21.20
C ILE A 762 -10.08 8.91 -21.64
N SER A 763 -9.08 9.52 -22.29
CA SER A 763 -8.02 8.77 -22.97
C SER A 763 -7.05 8.07 -22.02
N TYR A 764 -6.84 8.63 -20.83
CA TYR A 764 -5.98 8.02 -19.82
C TYR A 764 -6.75 6.94 -19.07
N TRP A 765 -6.30 5.70 -19.21
CA TRP A 765 -6.96 4.54 -18.58
C TRP A 765 -7.11 4.71 -17.08
N GLU A 766 -6.06 5.19 -16.42
CA GLU A 766 -6.05 5.38 -14.97
C GLU A 766 -7.09 6.43 -14.56
N THR A 767 -7.10 7.58 -15.23
CA THR A 767 -8.05 8.67 -14.92
C THR A 767 -9.49 8.27 -15.23
N ARG A 768 -9.73 7.55 -16.33
CA ARG A 768 -11.05 7.01 -16.64
C ARG A 768 -11.58 6.07 -15.56
N ASP A 769 -10.72 5.16 -15.05
CA ASP A 769 -11.05 4.26 -13.94
C ASP A 769 -11.25 5.03 -12.64
N TYR A 770 -10.41 6.03 -12.38
CA TYR A 770 -10.50 6.93 -11.23
C TYR A 770 -11.83 7.68 -11.17
N VAL A 771 -12.21 8.36 -12.23
CA VAL A 771 -13.49 9.11 -12.33
C VAL A 771 -14.67 8.20 -12.03
N LYS A 772 -14.73 7.02 -12.66
CA LYS A 772 -15.81 6.07 -12.42
C LYS A 772 -15.85 5.52 -10.99
N ARG A 773 -14.69 5.28 -10.39
CA ARG A 773 -14.62 4.83 -8.99
C ARG A 773 -15.10 5.89 -8.03
N VAL A 774 -14.61 7.11 -8.18
CA VAL A 774 -14.98 8.19 -7.28
C VAL A 774 -16.45 8.52 -7.41
N MET A 775 -16.97 8.66 -8.63
CA MET A 775 -18.38 8.93 -8.84
C MET A 775 -19.29 7.81 -8.35
N GLY A 776 -18.91 6.55 -8.60
CA GLY A 776 -19.66 5.41 -8.07
C GLY A 776 -19.69 5.38 -6.54
N ASN A 777 -18.56 5.70 -5.88
CA ASN A 777 -18.52 5.82 -4.42
C ASN A 777 -19.38 6.99 -3.93
N TYR A 778 -19.32 8.13 -4.61
CA TYR A 778 -20.08 9.34 -4.26
C TYR A 778 -21.58 9.07 -4.21
N TRP A 779 -22.15 8.51 -5.27
CA TRP A 779 -23.57 8.18 -5.31
C TRP A 779 -23.98 7.17 -4.24
N ILE A 780 -23.11 6.20 -3.93
CA ILE A 780 -23.39 5.24 -2.87
C ILE A 780 -23.33 5.90 -1.49
N TYR A 781 -22.41 6.82 -1.25
CA TYR A 781 -22.37 7.60 0.00
C TYR A 781 -23.68 8.39 0.18
N GLN A 782 -24.15 9.05 -0.87
CA GLN A 782 -25.44 9.77 -0.82
C GLN A 782 -26.59 8.82 -0.46
N GLU A 783 -26.68 7.66 -1.10
CA GLU A 783 -27.73 6.68 -0.84
C GLU A 783 -27.68 6.07 0.58
N ILE A 784 -26.49 5.88 1.15
CA ILE A 784 -26.33 5.29 2.49
C ILE A 784 -26.62 6.30 3.60
N TYR A 785 -26.24 7.54 3.38
CA TYR A 785 -26.27 8.59 4.38
C TYR A 785 -27.29 9.70 4.07
N ASP A 786 -28.23 9.45 3.15
CA ASP A 786 -29.31 10.38 2.83
C ASP A 786 -30.12 10.70 4.10
N GLY A 787 -30.13 11.99 4.50
CA GLY A 787 -30.75 12.45 5.73
C GLY A 787 -29.81 12.67 6.92
N LEU A 788 -28.47 12.48 6.78
CA LEU A 788 -27.45 12.91 7.74
C LEU A 788 -26.85 14.26 7.31
#